data_1dab9ed68280c1f41efb0dbaa8741a3d
#
_entry.id   1dab9ed68280c1f41efb0dbaa8741a3d
#
_cell.length_a   1.000
_cell.length_b   1.000
_cell.length_c   1.000
_cell.angle_alpha   90.00
_cell.angle_beta   90.00
_cell.angle_gamma   90.00
#
_symmetry.space_group_name_H-M   'P 1'
#
loop_
_entity.id
_entity.type
_entity.pdbx_description
1 polymer ?
#
loop_
_entity_poly.entity_id
_entity_poly.type
_entity_poly.pdbx_seq_one_letter_code
_entity_poly.pdbx_strand_id
1 'polypeptide(L)'
;MTQEFTVAVIGAGTMGSGIAQKIAQEGIKCYLVDVNQAAVERGMGIIENMLNQGVERKVFTEQFVKDTLGRLIPTTNYEDLKEVDFVIEAVFEDEQVKADVLGKLDKICDEKTILSSNTSSFYIKNLAKATNRPDRFIGMHYFFHPAKNRLLEIISHEGTSEETVAIANKFADLHGKTSITVKDAPGFAVNRFFVPWLTESVRIYEEGLANKATIDAAARDAFKIGMGPFALMNATGIPVAYHSANTLAREISEFYRPAELLKTQTESKELWDVEDGAVDESKFAAVKEHLLATAIGVAGKLVDEGVATIEDVNRGAVVGLRWKQGPFQLANTIGVKETYEMTKRLAEKSPGFELSETLRKQAELGEPFEFSFVDYEVKDGIANIRINRPEAMNALNPTVVGQIEKAFNEAEADVNVKGIVFSGAGKAFVAGADLKFFVDAIKTNNLDKNYNFTSGGHNLLRRIEKSDKLTIALLDGLSLGGGSELALACQAIVATEKGSFGFPESGLGIYPGLGGMLRTNHQIGKELAKYFVLTGKGISAQAAKDLGIVTKLVAAADVQAAIKDLVENGAPDKYRQREVPMQYAEIKHAFNDDNFEKTIKGIAGEGVREEFAQKTAKTIGYKAPGICKIIPEMIDRQAEMTIDEGIEYELSLLNETFAKPEALIGLEASLAGKRPDYSSLN
;
A
#
# COMPACT_ATOMS: atom_id res chain seq x y z
N MET A 1 -11.47 21.92 -19.39
CA MET A 1 -10.90 22.30 -18.08
C MET A 1 -11.24 21.17 -17.14
N THR A 2 -10.28 20.35 -16.76
CA THR A 2 -10.46 19.32 -15.73
C THR A 2 -10.68 20.07 -14.42
N GLN A 3 -11.85 19.95 -13.83
CA GLN A 3 -12.16 20.53 -12.53
C GLN A 3 -11.19 19.91 -11.53
N GLU A 4 -10.30 20.73 -10.93
CA GLU A 4 -9.39 20.24 -9.88
C GLU A 4 -10.24 19.77 -8.70
N PHE A 5 -10.03 18.52 -8.26
CA PHE A 5 -10.71 17.96 -7.10
C PHE A 5 -10.33 18.78 -5.85
N THR A 6 -11.33 19.32 -5.17
CA THR A 6 -11.14 20.20 -4.01
C THR A 6 -11.74 19.60 -2.75
N VAL A 7 -11.01 19.75 -1.64
CA VAL A 7 -11.37 19.15 -0.35
C VAL A 7 -11.41 20.23 0.74
N ALA A 8 -12.33 20.08 1.69
CA ALA A 8 -12.31 20.86 2.92
C ALA A 8 -12.13 19.98 4.13
N VAL A 9 -11.28 20.40 5.07
CA VAL A 9 -11.11 19.79 6.38
C VAL A 9 -11.59 20.78 7.43
N ILE A 10 -12.58 20.35 8.22
CA ILE A 10 -13.21 21.15 9.26
C ILE A 10 -12.65 20.75 10.61
N GLY A 11 -11.99 21.69 11.28
CA GLY A 11 -11.23 21.49 12.50
C GLY A 11 -9.72 21.56 12.21
N ALA A 12 -9.05 22.59 12.73
CA ALA A 12 -7.61 22.82 12.58
C ALA A 12 -6.80 22.30 13.79
N GLY A 13 -7.33 21.31 14.50
CA GLY A 13 -6.63 20.59 15.57
C GLY A 13 -5.59 19.61 15.01
N THR A 14 -5.00 18.80 15.89
CA THR A 14 -3.93 17.82 15.53
C THR A 14 -4.34 16.88 14.41
N MET A 15 -5.57 16.33 14.44
CA MET A 15 -6.05 15.43 13.40
C MET A 15 -6.33 16.18 12.09
N GLY A 16 -7.12 17.25 12.14
CA GLY A 16 -7.48 18.00 10.93
C GLY A 16 -6.28 18.64 10.23
N SER A 17 -5.35 19.22 10.97
CA SER A 17 -4.09 19.74 10.39
C SER A 17 -3.28 18.64 9.70
N GLY A 18 -3.17 17.45 10.33
CA GLY A 18 -2.46 16.31 9.73
C GLY A 18 -3.16 15.74 8.49
N ILE A 19 -4.51 15.75 8.46
CA ILE A 19 -5.31 15.35 7.30
C ILE A 19 -5.11 16.35 6.15
N ALA A 20 -5.28 17.66 6.41
CA ALA A 20 -5.09 18.72 5.42
C ALA A 20 -3.66 18.74 4.86
N GLN A 21 -2.65 18.59 5.73
CA GLN A 21 -1.25 18.41 5.31
C GLN A 21 -1.10 17.27 4.32
N LYS A 22 -1.65 16.09 4.65
CA LYS A 22 -1.51 14.92 3.79
C LYS A 22 -2.16 15.10 2.42
N ILE A 23 -3.34 15.71 2.38
CA ILE A 23 -4.07 16.01 1.15
C ILE A 23 -3.25 16.98 0.27
N ALA A 24 -2.74 18.06 0.85
CA ALA A 24 -1.95 19.06 0.13
C ALA A 24 -0.60 18.51 -0.36
N GLN A 25 0.05 17.62 0.40
CA GLN A 25 1.28 16.93 -0.01
C GLN A 25 1.11 16.10 -1.28
N GLU A 26 -0.07 15.55 -1.51
CA GLU A 26 -0.38 14.74 -2.68
C GLU A 26 -0.92 15.57 -3.87
N GLY A 27 -0.81 16.90 -3.78
CA GLY A 27 -1.13 17.79 -4.90
C GLY A 27 -2.57 18.31 -4.93
N ILE A 28 -3.39 17.97 -3.94
CA ILE A 28 -4.81 18.32 -3.89
C ILE A 28 -4.99 19.65 -3.14
N LYS A 29 -5.83 20.53 -3.68
CA LYS A 29 -6.22 21.80 -3.06
C LYS A 29 -7.12 21.52 -1.84
N CYS A 30 -6.77 22.09 -0.69
CA CYS A 30 -7.44 21.79 0.57
C CYS A 30 -7.74 23.06 1.38
N TYR A 31 -9.01 23.26 1.71
CA TYR A 31 -9.43 24.27 2.67
C TYR A 31 -9.22 23.73 4.09
N LEU A 32 -8.54 24.50 4.94
CA LEU A 32 -8.43 24.21 6.39
C LEU A 32 -9.31 25.21 7.13
N VAL A 33 -10.35 24.71 7.77
CA VAL A 33 -11.41 25.52 8.38
C VAL A 33 -11.47 25.32 9.88
N ASP A 34 -11.61 26.41 10.65
CA ASP A 34 -11.95 26.34 12.07
C ASP A 34 -12.84 27.54 12.47
N VAL A 35 -13.34 27.51 13.70
CA VAL A 35 -14.31 28.50 14.23
C VAL A 35 -13.74 29.91 14.36
N ASN A 36 -12.43 30.07 14.46
CA ASN A 36 -11.77 31.36 14.58
C ASN A 36 -10.37 31.38 13.97
N GLN A 37 -9.90 32.57 13.63
CA GLN A 37 -8.62 32.81 12.96
C GLN A 37 -7.42 32.24 13.75
N ALA A 38 -7.41 32.38 15.06
CA ALA A 38 -6.30 31.87 15.90
C ALA A 38 -6.21 30.34 15.87
N ALA A 39 -7.32 29.62 15.75
CA ALA A 39 -7.31 28.15 15.60
C ALA A 39 -6.75 27.74 14.23
N VAL A 40 -7.17 28.43 13.17
CA VAL A 40 -6.66 28.21 11.81
C VAL A 40 -5.14 28.46 11.74
N GLU A 41 -4.66 29.56 12.30
CA GLU A 41 -3.23 29.91 12.35
C GLU A 41 -2.41 28.88 13.12
N ARG A 42 -2.91 28.40 14.26
CA ARG A 42 -2.25 27.31 14.99
C ARG A 42 -2.18 26.04 14.15
N GLY A 43 -3.26 25.68 13.44
CA GLY A 43 -3.29 24.54 12.55
C GLY A 43 -2.27 24.65 11.42
N MET A 44 -2.19 25.80 10.77
CA MET A 44 -1.17 26.09 9.75
C MET A 44 0.24 26.00 10.33
N GLY A 45 0.48 26.52 11.53
CA GLY A 45 1.76 26.42 12.24
C GLY A 45 2.17 24.97 12.53
N ILE A 46 1.22 24.09 12.90
CA ILE A 46 1.48 22.66 13.09
C ILE A 46 1.96 22.03 11.79
N ILE A 47 1.29 22.34 10.67
CA ILE A 47 1.64 21.81 9.35
C ILE A 47 3.03 22.27 8.92
N GLU A 48 3.29 23.58 9.01
CA GLU A 48 4.56 24.18 8.60
C GLU A 48 5.74 23.61 9.40
N ASN A 49 5.61 23.52 10.73
CA ASN A 49 6.63 22.93 11.60
C ASN A 49 6.95 21.49 11.22
N MET A 50 5.92 20.69 10.92
CA MET A 50 6.10 19.28 10.56
C MET A 50 6.77 19.11 9.20
N LEU A 51 6.42 19.95 8.22
CA LEU A 51 7.05 19.96 6.90
C LEU A 51 8.52 20.37 6.98
N ASN A 52 8.84 21.41 7.77
CA ASN A 52 10.21 21.89 7.98
C ASN A 52 11.08 20.83 8.69
N GLN A 53 10.57 20.10 9.68
CA GLN A 53 11.27 18.94 10.25
C GLN A 53 11.57 17.88 9.18
N GLY A 54 10.72 17.73 8.17
CA GLY A 54 10.97 16.85 7.02
C GLY A 54 12.14 17.34 6.16
N VAL A 55 12.31 18.65 6.01
CA VAL A 55 13.48 19.25 5.29
C VAL A 55 14.76 18.99 6.08
N GLU A 56 14.76 19.27 7.39
CA GLU A 56 15.93 19.01 8.27
C GLU A 56 16.41 17.55 8.20
N ARG A 57 15.46 16.62 8.12
CA ARG A 57 15.73 15.17 7.97
C ARG A 57 16.00 14.74 6.52
N LYS A 58 16.05 15.67 5.57
CA LYS A 58 16.25 15.42 4.13
C LYS A 58 15.19 14.50 3.49
N VAL A 59 13.96 14.49 4.06
CA VAL A 59 12.80 13.79 3.51
C VAL A 59 12.10 14.63 2.45
N PHE A 60 12.04 15.97 2.67
CA PHE A 60 11.42 16.92 1.76
C PHE A 60 12.46 17.95 1.26
N THR A 61 12.17 18.55 0.10
CA THR A 61 12.86 19.74 -0.38
C THR A 61 12.11 21.01 0.05
N GLU A 62 12.79 22.16 0.11
CA GLU A 62 12.13 23.44 0.38
C GLU A 62 11.05 23.77 -0.66
N GLN A 63 11.27 23.41 -1.92
CA GLN A 63 10.29 23.62 -2.98
C GLN A 63 9.04 22.77 -2.72
N PHE A 64 9.19 21.51 -2.33
CA PHE A 64 8.05 20.65 -1.97
C PHE A 64 7.22 21.24 -0.83
N VAL A 65 7.87 21.80 0.20
CA VAL A 65 7.19 22.47 1.32
C VAL A 65 6.40 23.69 0.82
N LYS A 66 7.04 24.53 0.02
CA LYS A 66 6.39 25.73 -0.57
C LYS A 66 5.15 25.36 -1.41
N ASP A 67 5.30 24.34 -2.26
CA ASP A 67 4.20 23.87 -3.10
C ASP A 67 3.06 23.26 -2.28
N THR A 68 3.38 22.52 -1.21
CA THR A 68 2.39 21.97 -0.29
C THR A 68 1.61 23.04 0.45
N LEU A 69 2.31 24.02 1.04
CA LEU A 69 1.68 25.15 1.72
C LEU A 69 0.83 26.00 0.77
N GLY A 70 1.25 26.16 -0.47
CA GLY A 70 0.51 26.90 -1.50
C GLY A 70 -0.83 26.26 -1.92
N ARG A 71 -1.06 24.98 -1.59
CA ARG A 71 -2.33 24.27 -1.82
C ARG A 71 -3.29 24.35 -0.64
N LEU A 72 -2.83 24.83 0.52
CA LEU A 72 -3.67 25.00 1.70
C LEU A 72 -4.33 26.38 1.70
N ILE A 73 -5.63 26.41 1.90
CA ILE A 73 -6.42 27.64 2.00
C ILE A 73 -7.01 27.71 3.40
N PRO A 74 -6.37 28.47 4.31
CA PRO A 74 -6.91 28.69 5.64
C PRO A 74 -8.11 29.65 5.58
N THR A 75 -9.23 29.29 6.19
CA THR A 75 -10.43 30.15 6.26
C THR A 75 -11.26 29.88 7.51
N THR A 76 -12.05 30.86 7.92
CA THR A 76 -13.09 30.73 8.93
C THR A 76 -14.49 30.83 8.32
N ASN A 77 -14.55 31.11 7.00
CA ASN A 77 -15.79 31.33 6.30
C ASN A 77 -16.26 30.05 5.60
N TYR A 78 -17.38 29.50 6.05
CA TYR A 78 -17.98 28.29 5.48
C TYR A 78 -18.52 28.49 4.06
N GLU A 79 -18.86 29.73 3.64
CA GLU A 79 -19.34 30.01 2.28
C GLU A 79 -18.26 29.73 1.20
N ASP A 80 -16.99 29.73 1.58
CA ASP A 80 -15.89 29.37 0.69
C ASP A 80 -15.92 27.89 0.25
N LEU A 81 -16.74 27.07 0.94
CA LEU A 81 -16.83 25.62 0.74
C LEU A 81 -17.95 25.19 -0.22
N LYS A 82 -18.67 26.14 -0.81
CA LYS A 82 -19.86 25.85 -1.62
C LYS A 82 -19.60 24.84 -2.73
N GLU A 83 -18.46 24.93 -3.40
CA GLU A 83 -18.13 24.15 -4.60
C GLU A 83 -17.09 23.04 -4.34
N VAL A 84 -16.79 22.69 -3.06
CA VAL A 84 -15.85 21.60 -2.77
C VAL A 84 -16.46 20.24 -3.12
N ASP A 85 -15.63 19.31 -3.55
CA ASP A 85 -16.08 17.95 -3.92
C ASP A 85 -16.25 17.06 -2.69
N PHE A 86 -15.43 17.26 -1.65
CA PHE A 86 -15.38 16.40 -0.48
C PHE A 86 -15.12 17.20 0.80
N VAL A 87 -15.82 16.89 1.87
CA VAL A 87 -15.63 17.50 3.20
C VAL A 87 -15.30 16.44 4.23
N ILE A 88 -14.27 16.68 5.03
CA ILE A 88 -13.88 15.83 6.16
C ILE A 88 -14.06 16.63 7.45
N GLU A 89 -15.06 16.25 8.25
CA GLU A 89 -15.26 16.80 9.57
C GLU A 89 -14.26 16.15 10.55
N ALA A 90 -13.46 16.95 11.25
CA ALA A 90 -12.46 16.55 12.24
C ALA A 90 -12.47 17.53 13.45
N VAL A 91 -13.65 17.98 13.87
CA VAL A 91 -13.86 18.82 15.04
C VAL A 91 -13.81 17.99 16.34
N PHE A 92 -14.07 18.64 17.46
CA PHE A 92 -14.07 18.00 18.78
C PHE A 92 -15.02 16.78 18.82
N GLU A 93 -14.62 15.71 19.56
CA GLU A 93 -15.33 14.43 19.61
C GLU A 93 -16.55 14.53 20.53
N ASP A 94 -17.57 15.24 20.06
CA ASP A 94 -18.87 15.43 20.68
C ASP A 94 -19.95 15.31 19.61
N GLU A 95 -20.95 14.46 19.82
CA GLU A 95 -21.95 14.12 18.79
C GLU A 95 -22.79 15.33 18.37
N GLN A 96 -23.15 16.22 19.33
CA GLN A 96 -23.94 17.40 19.01
C GLN A 96 -23.13 18.44 18.24
N VAL A 97 -21.86 18.67 18.62
CA VAL A 97 -20.95 19.60 17.92
C VAL A 97 -20.75 19.12 16.47
N LYS A 98 -20.54 17.83 16.26
CA LYS A 98 -20.40 17.25 14.91
C LYS A 98 -21.69 17.39 14.11
N ALA A 99 -22.84 17.10 14.71
CA ALA A 99 -24.14 17.23 14.05
C ALA A 99 -24.44 18.68 13.64
N ASP A 100 -24.14 19.66 14.49
CA ASP A 100 -24.33 21.09 14.19
C ASP A 100 -23.45 21.54 13.01
N VAL A 101 -22.18 21.12 12.98
CA VAL A 101 -21.25 21.41 11.89
C VAL A 101 -21.71 20.75 10.60
N LEU A 102 -22.08 19.48 10.62
CA LEU A 102 -22.55 18.73 9.45
C LEU A 102 -23.85 19.31 8.89
N GLY A 103 -24.82 19.67 9.76
CA GLY A 103 -26.06 20.33 9.35
C GLY A 103 -25.86 21.74 8.76
N LYS A 104 -24.80 22.46 9.16
CA LYS A 104 -24.40 23.71 8.54
C LYS A 104 -23.80 23.49 7.15
N LEU A 105 -22.89 22.52 7.03
CA LEU A 105 -22.25 22.16 5.76
C LEU A 105 -23.25 21.65 4.73
N ASP A 106 -24.24 20.87 5.15
CA ASP A 106 -25.31 20.35 4.29
C ASP A 106 -26.11 21.46 3.59
N LYS A 107 -26.25 22.62 4.24
CA LYS A 107 -26.96 23.78 3.68
C LYS A 107 -26.11 24.62 2.74
N ILE A 108 -24.78 24.59 2.90
CA ILE A 108 -23.85 25.49 2.19
C ILE A 108 -23.25 24.79 0.96
N CYS A 109 -22.82 23.55 1.11
CA CYS A 109 -22.16 22.81 0.05
C CYS A 109 -23.13 22.35 -1.04
N ASP A 110 -22.67 22.29 -2.28
CA ASP A 110 -23.41 21.74 -3.40
C ASP A 110 -23.95 20.34 -3.10
N GLU A 111 -25.11 19.97 -3.69
CA GLU A 111 -25.74 18.66 -3.47
C GLU A 111 -24.82 17.46 -3.83
N LYS A 112 -23.91 17.65 -4.79
CA LYS A 112 -22.93 16.64 -5.21
C LYS A 112 -21.80 16.41 -4.21
N THR A 113 -21.55 17.36 -3.28
CA THR A 113 -20.48 17.28 -2.30
C THR A 113 -20.70 16.10 -1.36
N ILE A 114 -19.66 15.26 -1.18
CA ILE A 114 -19.66 14.20 -0.18
C ILE A 114 -19.27 14.80 1.17
N LEU A 115 -20.07 14.54 2.18
CA LEU A 115 -19.78 14.89 3.56
C LEU A 115 -19.27 13.68 4.32
N SER A 116 -18.25 13.85 5.14
CA SER A 116 -17.71 12.76 5.95
C SER A 116 -17.31 13.20 7.35
N SER A 117 -17.24 12.24 8.27
CA SER A 117 -16.75 12.45 9.64
C SER A 117 -15.54 11.59 9.93
N ASN A 118 -14.55 12.18 10.63
CA ASN A 118 -13.37 11.49 11.15
C ASN A 118 -13.58 10.98 12.59
N THR A 119 -14.82 10.82 13.04
CA THR A 119 -15.11 10.27 14.36
C THR A 119 -14.45 8.91 14.56
N SER A 120 -14.02 8.62 15.79
CA SER A 120 -13.52 7.30 16.20
C SER A 120 -14.51 6.52 17.06
N SER A 121 -15.62 7.15 17.48
CA SER A 121 -16.47 6.65 18.57
C SER A 121 -17.95 6.60 18.24
N PHE A 122 -18.44 7.50 17.36
CA PHE A 122 -19.85 7.62 17.05
C PHE A 122 -20.25 6.82 15.82
N TYR A 123 -21.48 6.31 15.84
CA TYR A 123 -22.06 5.69 14.66
C TYR A 123 -22.22 6.70 13.52
N ILE A 124 -21.75 6.34 12.35
CA ILE A 124 -21.88 7.16 11.13
C ILE A 124 -23.34 7.40 10.78
N LYS A 125 -24.21 6.40 10.93
CA LYS A 125 -25.66 6.51 10.74
C LYS A 125 -26.32 7.56 11.63
N ASN A 126 -25.78 7.81 12.82
CA ASN A 126 -26.35 8.82 13.73
C ASN A 126 -25.97 10.23 13.24
N LEU A 127 -24.73 10.44 12.86
CA LEU A 127 -24.24 11.71 12.31
C LEU A 127 -24.90 12.02 10.95
N ALA A 128 -25.19 11.01 10.12
CA ALA A 128 -25.89 11.15 8.85
C ALA A 128 -27.28 11.81 9.01
N LYS A 129 -27.94 11.63 10.15
CA LYS A 129 -29.25 12.25 10.45
C LYS A 129 -29.20 13.78 10.51
N ALA A 130 -28.02 14.37 10.68
CA ALA A 130 -27.84 15.82 10.66
C ALA A 130 -27.78 16.39 9.24
N THR A 131 -27.82 15.55 8.19
CA THR A 131 -27.75 15.94 6.79
C THR A 131 -28.99 15.48 6.03
N ASN A 132 -29.31 16.12 4.89
CA ASN A 132 -30.38 15.71 3.99
C ASN A 132 -29.88 14.82 2.83
N ARG A 133 -28.59 14.40 2.86
CA ARG A 133 -27.92 13.58 1.84
C ARG A 133 -27.26 12.34 2.45
N PRO A 134 -28.02 11.44 3.10
CA PRO A 134 -27.46 10.25 3.75
C PRO A 134 -26.73 9.32 2.76
N ASP A 135 -27.15 9.32 1.49
CA ASP A 135 -26.51 8.58 0.40
C ASP A 135 -25.11 9.13 0.04
N ARG A 136 -24.83 10.40 0.36
CA ARG A 136 -23.54 11.09 0.19
C ARG A 136 -22.85 11.40 1.51
N PHE A 137 -23.16 10.62 2.55
CA PHE A 137 -22.51 10.71 3.85
C PHE A 137 -21.75 9.41 4.18
N ILE A 138 -20.50 9.54 4.69
CA ILE A 138 -19.61 8.42 4.93
C ILE A 138 -18.65 8.70 6.09
N GLY A 139 -18.17 7.66 6.78
CA GLY A 139 -17.07 7.79 7.74
C GLY A 139 -15.70 7.73 7.04
N MET A 140 -14.80 8.58 7.47
CA MET A 140 -13.40 8.62 7.00
C MET A 140 -12.49 8.67 8.21
N HIS A 141 -12.26 7.51 8.85
CA HIS A 141 -11.50 7.42 10.11
C HIS A 141 -9.99 7.32 9.84
N TYR A 142 -9.27 8.41 10.13
CA TYR A 142 -7.81 8.49 10.02
C TYR A 142 -7.15 8.11 11.34
N PHE A 143 -6.05 7.38 11.24
CA PHE A 143 -5.24 7.00 12.39
C PHE A 143 -4.16 8.04 12.72
N PHE A 144 -3.82 8.16 14.00
CA PHE A 144 -2.72 9.01 14.43
C PHE A 144 -1.36 8.50 13.90
N HIS A 145 -0.48 9.27 13.38
CA HIS A 145 -0.55 10.66 12.91
C HIS A 145 -1.01 10.69 11.46
N PRO A 146 -2.05 11.45 11.08
CA PRO A 146 -2.69 11.32 9.76
C PRO A 146 -1.74 11.53 8.57
N ALA A 147 -0.74 12.42 8.68
CA ALA A 147 0.23 12.62 7.61
C ALA A 147 1.24 11.46 7.46
N LYS A 148 1.39 10.59 8.46
CA LYS A 148 2.39 9.50 8.49
C LYS A 148 1.77 8.11 8.44
N ASN A 149 0.67 7.89 9.15
CA ASN A 149 -0.06 6.63 9.12
C ASN A 149 -0.83 6.53 7.80
N ARG A 150 -0.62 5.45 7.07
CA ARG A 150 -1.24 5.28 5.76
C ARG A 150 -2.65 4.71 5.81
N LEU A 151 -3.06 4.12 6.94
CA LEU A 151 -4.38 3.50 7.03
C LEU A 151 -5.50 4.55 7.03
N LEU A 152 -6.59 4.19 6.38
CA LEU A 152 -7.85 4.91 6.40
C LEU A 152 -9.00 3.90 6.41
N GLU A 153 -9.87 3.95 7.42
CA GLU A 153 -11.12 3.22 7.40
C GLU A 153 -12.19 4.05 6.70
N ILE A 154 -12.81 3.47 5.68
CA ILE A 154 -13.96 4.02 4.97
C ILE A 154 -15.19 3.29 5.49
N ILE A 155 -16.03 4.00 6.25
CA ILE A 155 -17.13 3.42 7.00
C ILE A 155 -18.45 3.78 6.33
N SER A 156 -19.09 2.81 5.71
CA SER A 156 -20.42 2.96 5.12
C SER A 156 -21.51 2.62 6.14
N HIS A 157 -22.57 3.42 6.19
CA HIS A 157 -23.82 3.08 6.88
C HIS A 157 -24.88 2.62 5.89
N GLU A 158 -26.03 2.15 6.37
CA GLU A 158 -27.11 1.59 5.55
C GLU A 158 -27.69 2.54 4.48
N GLY A 159 -27.52 3.85 4.66
CA GLY A 159 -27.95 4.87 3.70
C GLY A 159 -26.88 5.30 2.71
N THR A 160 -25.61 4.94 2.90
CA THR A 160 -24.50 5.35 2.01
C THR A 160 -24.60 4.65 0.66
N SER A 161 -24.53 5.40 -0.45
CA SER A 161 -24.57 4.83 -1.79
C SER A 161 -23.23 4.15 -2.17
N GLU A 162 -23.31 3.16 -3.06
CA GLU A 162 -22.11 2.51 -3.63
C GLU A 162 -21.22 3.51 -4.36
N GLU A 163 -21.81 4.50 -5.03
CA GLU A 163 -21.08 5.60 -5.68
C GLU A 163 -20.24 6.39 -4.67
N THR A 164 -20.80 6.72 -3.51
CA THR A 164 -20.09 7.43 -2.44
C THR A 164 -18.93 6.60 -1.90
N VAL A 165 -19.13 5.31 -1.68
CA VAL A 165 -18.04 4.39 -1.27
C VAL A 165 -16.93 4.33 -2.33
N ALA A 166 -17.29 4.24 -3.61
CA ALA A 166 -16.32 4.22 -4.71
C ALA A 166 -15.52 5.52 -4.80
N ILE A 167 -16.18 6.69 -4.65
CA ILE A 167 -15.51 8.01 -4.65
C ILE A 167 -14.59 8.14 -3.43
N ALA A 168 -15.02 7.71 -2.24
CA ALA A 168 -14.20 7.74 -1.03
C ALA A 168 -12.94 6.86 -1.15
N ASN A 169 -13.05 5.66 -1.72
CA ASN A 169 -11.90 4.80 -2.02
C ASN A 169 -10.95 5.45 -3.02
N LYS A 170 -11.48 6.01 -4.11
CA LYS A 170 -10.67 6.75 -5.09
C LYS A 170 -9.97 7.94 -4.45
N PHE A 171 -10.65 8.68 -3.60
CA PHE A 171 -10.05 9.80 -2.86
C PHE A 171 -8.95 9.31 -1.90
N ALA A 172 -9.14 8.17 -1.21
CA ALA A 172 -8.11 7.56 -0.39
C ALA A 172 -6.83 7.26 -1.20
N ASP A 173 -6.97 6.66 -2.37
CA ASP A 173 -5.85 6.38 -3.27
C ASP A 173 -5.17 7.68 -3.74
N LEU A 174 -5.95 8.72 -4.11
CA LEU A 174 -5.43 10.02 -4.58
C LEU A 174 -4.54 10.72 -3.55
N HIS A 175 -4.89 10.68 -2.25
CA HIS A 175 -4.05 11.28 -1.21
C HIS A 175 -3.17 10.26 -0.47
N GLY A 176 -2.90 9.11 -1.12
CA GLY A 176 -1.88 8.15 -0.74
C GLY A 176 -2.17 7.39 0.54
N LYS A 177 -3.44 7.13 0.80
CA LYS A 177 -3.89 6.23 1.86
C LYS A 177 -4.05 4.80 1.35
N THR A 178 -3.95 3.87 2.26
CA THR A 178 -4.36 2.48 2.08
C THR A 178 -5.69 2.32 2.80
N SER A 179 -6.77 2.22 2.05
CA SER A 179 -8.11 2.11 2.62
C SER A 179 -8.49 0.66 2.95
N ILE A 180 -9.34 0.52 3.94
CA ILE A 180 -10.17 -0.65 4.19
C ILE A 180 -11.63 -0.21 4.23
N THR A 181 -12.52 -1.07 3.73
CA THR A 181 -13.97 -0.79 3.74
C THR A 181 -14.62 -1.49 4.93
N VAL A 182 -15.34 -0.74 5.73
CA VAL A 182 -15.88 -1.18 7.01
C VAL A 182 -17.35 -0.79 7.10
N LYS A 183 -18.19 -1.65 7.67
CA LYS A 183 -19.55 -1.28 8.04
C LYS A 183 -19.58 -0.49 9.33
N ASP A 184 -20.59 0.34 9.49
CA ASP A 184 -20.83 1.16 10.68
C ASP A 184 -21.13 0.29 11.91
N ALA A 185 -20.10 0.09 12.74
CA ALA A 185 -20.15 -0.73 13.95
C ALA A 185 -19.28 -0.12 15.07
N PRO A 186 -19.53 -0.44 16.35
CA PRO A 186 -18.73 0.06 17.46
C PRO A 186 -17.24 -0.27 17.33
N GLY A 187 -16.38 0.75 17.38
CA GLY A 187 -14.93 0.62 17.21
C GLY A 187 -14.49 0.30 15.79
N PHE A 188 -15.41 0.35 14.82
CA PHE A 188 -15.21 0.02 13.40
C PHE A 188 -14.50 -1.34 13.25
N ALA A 189 -13.41 -1.43 12.50
CA ALA A 189 -12.66 -2.68 12.41
C ALA A 189 -11.45 -2.69 13.35
N VAL A 190 -10.54 -1.72 13.20
CA VAL A 190 -9.22 -1.81 13.85
C VAL A 190 -9.29 -1.58 15.34
N ASN A 191 -9.98 -0.54 15.78
CA ASN A 191 -10.10 -0.25 17.23
C ASN A 191 -10.82 -1.39 17.96
N ARG A 192 -11.71 -2.12 17.29
CA ARG A 192 -12.48 -3.19 17.89
C ARG A 192 -11.64 -4.38 18.38
N PHE A 193 -10.56 -4.73 17.70
CA PHE A 193 -9.63 -5.76 18.17
C PHE A 193 -8.39 -5.17 18.86
N PHE A 194 -8.05 -3.92 18.55
CA PHE A 194 -6.87 -3.27 19.11
C PHE A 194 -7.08 -2.80 20.56
N VAL A 195 -8.24 -2.20 20.85
CA VAL A 195 -8.54 -1.74 22.22
C VAL A 195 -8.57 -2.90 23.22
N PRO A 196 -9.24 -4.04 22.96
CA PRO A 196 -9.16 -5.21 23.84
C PRO A 196 -7.74 -5.76 24.01
N TRP A 197 -6.92 -5.72 22.98
CA TRP A 197 -5.51 -6.11 23.08
C TRP A 197 -4.74 -5.23 24.09
N LEU A 198 -5.02 -3.92 24.13
CA LEU A 198 -4.45 -3.03 25.13
C LEU A 198 -4.99 -3.34 26.53
N THR A 199 -6.31 -3.51 26.67
CA THR A 199 -6.93 -3.75 27.99
C THR A 199 -6.58 -5.13 28.54
N GLU A 200 -6.43 -6.15 27.68
CA GLU A 200 -5.96 -7.47 28.11
C GLU A 200 -4.55 -7.42 28.68
N SER A 201 -3.68 -6.60 28.11
CA SER A 201 -2.33 -6.38 28.68
C SER A 201 -2.39 -5.86 30.11
N VAL A 202 -3.34 -4.97 30.41
CA VAL A 202 -3.55 -4.45 31.76
C VAL A 202 -4.14 -5.52 32.69
N ARG A 203 -5.08 -6.37 32.22
CA ARG A 203 -5.61 -7.50 32.98
C ARG A 203 -4.51 -8.49 33.34
N ILE A 204 -3.66 -8.88 32.39
CA ILE A 204 -2.51 -9.77 32.63
C ILE A 204 -1.62 -9.21 33.76
N TYR A 205 -1.39 -7.90 33.80
CA TYR A 205 -0.62 -7.25 34.85
C TYR A 205 -1.37 -7.22 36.17
N GLU A 206 -2.65 -6.84 36.17
CA GLU A 206 -3.51 -6.76 37.37
C GLU A 206 -3.67 -8.12 38.05
N GLU A 207 -3.76 -9.21 37.28
CA GLU A 207 -3.81 -10.59 37.74
C GLU A 207 -2.45 -11.12 38.25
N GLY A 208 -1.38 -10.36 38.11
CA GLY A 208 -0.05 -10.72 38.55
C GLY A 208 0.63 -11.83 37.71
N LEU A 209 0.16 -12.11 36.50
CA LEU A 209 0.77 -13.11 35.62
C LEU A 209 2.18 -12.71 35.18
N ALA A 210 2.38 -11.43 34.84
CA ALA A 210 3.67 -10.87 34.46
C ALA A 210 3.76 -9.37 34.77
N ASN A 211 4.98 -8.82 34.90
CA ASN A 211 5.19 -7.38 35.02
C ASN A 211 5.09 -6.68 33.66
N LYS A 212 4.98 -5.34 33.66
CA LYS A 212 4.79 -4.52 32.44
C LYS A 212 5.94 -4.69 31.44
N ALA A 213 7.18 -4.76 31.90
CA ALA A 213 8.36 -4.96 31.05
C ALA A 213 8.29 -6.31 30.28
N THR A 214 7.86 -7.37 30.97
CA THR A 214 7.67 -8.72 30.38
C THR A 214 6.53 -8.72 29.37
N ILE A 215 5.38 -8.11 29.70
CA ILE A 215 4.20 -8.03 28.81
C ILE A 215 4.56 -7.27 27.53
N ASP A 216 5.22 -6.11 27.66
CA ASP A 216 5.67 -5.33 26.50
C ASP A 216 6.68 -6.09 25.64
N ALA A 217 7.61 -6.83 26.23
CA ALA A 217 8.58 -7.66 25.52
C ALA A 217 7.90 -8.84 24.79
N ALA A 218 7.00 -9.54 25.46
CA ALA A 218 6.25 -10.66 24.88
C ALA A 218 5.35 -10.19 23.71
N ALA A 219 4.69 -9.04 23.85
CA ALA A 219 3.88 -8.44 22.80
C ALA A 219 4.73 -8.04 21.57
N ARG A 220 5.90 -7.40 21.82
CA ARG A 220 6.84 -7.08 20.71
C ARG A 220 7.28 -8.33 19.97
N ASP A 221 7.52 -9.42 20.68
CA ASP A 221 7.92 -10.67 20.04
C ASP A 221 6.76 -11.38 19.30
N ALA A 222 5.55 -11.39 19.87
CA ALA A 222 4.38 -12.02 19.23
C ALA A 222 3.96 -11.31 17.93
N PHE A 223 3.86 -9.99 17.96
CA PHE A 223 3.33 -9.17 16.86
C PHE A 223 4.43 -8.54 16.00
N LYS A 224 5.70 -8.70 16.39
CA LYS A 224 6.90 -8.11 15.74
C LYS A 224 6.78 -6.59 15.55
N ILE A 225 6.42 -5.91 16.63
CA ILE A 225 6.18 -4.45 16.72
C ILE A 225 7.30 -3.74 17.50
N GLY A 226 7.42 -2.45 17.27
CA GLY A 226 8.47 -1.64 17.93
C GLY A 226 8.17 -1.26 19.39
N MET A 227 6.89 -1.10 19.74
CA MET A 227 6.43 -0.73 21.09
C MET A 227 5.44 -1.77 21.61
N GLY A 228 5.59 -2.16 22.87
CA GLY A 228 4.60 -2.98 23.54
C GLY A 228 3.37 -2.16 24.00
N PRO A 229 2.32 -2.82 24.52
CA PRO A 229 1.04 -2.17 24.83
C PRO A 229 1.14 -1.05 25.87
N PHE A 230 1.94 -1.18 26.92
CA PHE A 230 2.09 -0.13 27.93
C PHE A 230 2.85 1.08 27.38
N ALA A 231 3.96 0.85 26.67
CA ALA A 231 4.70 1.93 25.99
C ALA A 231 3.82 2.64 24.97
N LEU A 232 2.96 1.90 24.27
CA LEU A 232 2.05 2.45 23.26
C LEU A 232 0.94 3.29 23.89
N MET A 233 0.33 2.85 25.00
CA MET A 233 -0.64 3.65 25.76
C MET A 233 -0.02 4.95 26.29
N ASN A 234 1.23 4.93 26.74
CA ASN A 234 1.96 6.15 27.11
C ASN A 234 2.12 7.12 25.94
N ALA A 235 2.37 6.61 24.74
CA ALA A 235 2.58 7.43 23.54
C ALA A 235 1.29 7.98 22.94
N THR A 236 0.18 7.24 23.03
CA THR A 236 -1.10 7.58 22.40
C THR A 236 -2.13 8.18 23.36
N GLY A 237 -1.89 8.06 24.66
CA GLY A 237 -2.76 8.54 25.73
C GLY A 237 -3.54 7.41 26.42
N ILE A 238 -3.25 7.18 27.69
CA ILE A 238 -3.92 6.17 28.52
C ILE A 238 -5.46 6.41 28.59
N PRO A 239 -5.96 7.65 28.73
CA PRO A 239 -7.40 7.93 28.73
C PRO A 239 -8.11 7.49 27.44
N VAL A 240 -7.42 7.51 26.30
CA VAL A 240 -8.01 7.08 25.02
C VAL A 240 -8.36 5.61 25.07
N ALA A 241 -7.45 4.75 25.55
CA ALA A 241 -7.70 3.31 25.71
C ALA A 241 -8.87 3.06 26.68
N TYR A 242 -8.89 3.77 27.83
CA TYR A 242 -9.95 3.64 28.83
C TYR A 242 -11.33 4.01 28.30
N HIS A 243 -11.47 5.18 27.67
CA HIS A 243 -12.75 5.64 27.14
C HIS A 243 -13.25 4.78 25.98
N SER A 244 -12.35 4.36 25.08
CA SER A 244 -12.69 3.47 23.97
C SER A 244 -13.17 2.11 24.48
N ALA A 245 -12.51 1.53 25.48
CA ALA A 245 -12.93 0.27 26.09
C ALA A 245 -14.32 0.36 26.76
N ASN A 246 -14.60 1.46 27.48
CA ASN A 246 -15.92 1.68 28.06
C ASN A 246 -17.02 1.81 26.99
N THR A 247 -16.72 2.47 25.87
CA THR A 247 -17.67 2.54 24.73
C THR A 247 -17.95 1.15 24.18
N LEU A 248 -16.92 0.35 23.92
CA LEU A 248 -17.08 -1.01 23.43
C LEU A 248 -17.82 -1.91 24.43
N ALA A 249 -17.54 -1.76 25.73
CA ALA A 249 -18.23 -2.51 26.78
C ALA A 249 -19.73 -2.19 26.83
N ARG A 250 -20.11 -0.92 26.65
CA ARG A 250 -21.50 -0.49 26.63
C ARG A 250 -22.24 -0.97 25.36
N GLU A 251 -21.57 -0.92 24.22
CA GLU A 251 -22.21 -1.16 22.92
C GLU A 251 -22.20 -2.65 22.51
N ILE A 252 -21.27 -3.46 23.03
CA ILE A 252 -21.07 -4.83 22.58
C ILE A 252 -21.26 -5.86 23.71
N SER A 253 -20.29 -5.94 24.63
CA SER A 253 -20.35 -6.91 25.73
C SER A 253 -19.42 -6.55 26.88
N GLU A 254 -19.63 -7.20 28.03
CA GLU A 254 -18.83 -7.04 29.22
C GLU A 254 -17.33 -7.37 29.02
N PHE A 255 -17.00 -8.24 28.10
CA PHE A 255 -15.61 -8.59 27.75
C PHE A 255 -14.74 -7.36 27.49
N TYR A 256 -15.29 -6.33 26.85
CA TYR A 256 -14.56 -5.10 26.49
C TYR A 256 -14.36 -4.15 27.68
N ARG A 257 -14.93 -4.43 28.85
CA ARG A 257 -14.76 -3.57 30.04
C ARG A 257 -13.29 -3.43 30.40
N PRO A 258 -12.80 -2.20 30.59
CA PRO A 258 -11.41 -1.99 31.01
C PRO A 258 -11.15 -2.57 32.40
N ALA A 259 -9.92 -3.03 32.65
CA ALA A 259 -9.45 -3.40 33.98
C ALA A 259 -9.52 -2.19 34.93
N GLU A 260 -9.76 -2.40 36.22
CA GLU A 260 -9.84 -1.32 37.25
C GLU A 260 -8.54 -0.53 37.35
N LEU A 261 -7.41 -1.21 37.14
CA LEU A 261 -6.11 -0.56 37.13
C LEU A 261 -5.96 0.45 35.98
N LEU A 262 -6.58 0.19 34.79
CA LEU A 262 -6.56 1.15 33.69
C LEU A 262 -7.37 2.41 34.02
N LYS A 263 -8.47 2.28 34.79
CA LYS A 263 -9.23 3.41 35.31
C LYS A 263 -8.38 4.24 36.28
N THR A 264 -7.78 3.59 37.27
CA THR A 264 -6.92 4.23 38.28
C THR A 264 -5.76 4.98 37.60
N GLN A 265 -5.12 4.35 36.61
CA GLN A 265 -4.02 4.98 35.87
C GLN A 265 -4.49 6.19 35.05
N THR A 266 -5.70 6.12 34.50
CA THR A 266 -6.31 7.26 33.79
C THR A 266 -6.58 8.43 34.72
N GLU A 267 -7.09 8.17 35.93
CA GLU A 267 -7.43 9.17 36.95
C GLU A 267 -6.16 9.83 37.54
N SER A 268 -5.08 9.07 37.72
CA SER A 268 -3.79 9.57 38.23
C SER A 268 -3.10 10.54 37.26
N LYS A 269 -3.38 10.45 35.97
CA LYS A 269 -2.71 11.18 34.86
C LYS A 269 -1.20 10.89 34.77
N GLU A 270 -0.72 9.85 35.43
CA GLU A 270 0.67 9.41 35.35
C GLU A 270 0.85 8.42 34.17
N LEU A 271 2.07 8.34 33.65
CA LEU A 271 2.43 7.35 32.67
C LEU A 271 2.68 5.98 33.31
N TRP A 272 2.49 4.91 32.55
CA TRP A 272 2.94 3.59 32.98
C TRP A 272 4.46 3.58 33.15
N ASP A 273 4.96 3.06 34.27
CA ASP A 273 6.36 2.67 34.40
C ASP A 273 6.59 1.39 33.58
N VAL A 274 7.16 1.53 32.38
CA VAL A 274 7.43 0.42 31.45
C VAL A 274 8.73 -0.34 31.76
N GLU A 275 9.55 0.18 32.69
CA GLU A 275 10.79 -0.47 33.14
C GLU A 275 10.57 -1.22 34.49
N ASP A 276 9.31 -1.38 34.91
CA ASP A 276 8.93 -2.06 36.14
C ASP A 276 9.36 -3.54 36.14
N GLY A 277 10.52 -3.81 36.68
CA GLY A 277 11.11 -5.14 36.87
C GLY A 277 11.88 -5.65 35.65
N ALA A 278 12.59 -6.76 35.87
CA ALA A 278 13.28 -7.46 34.81
C ALA A 278 12.31 -8.24 33.91
N VAL A 279 12.68 -8.41 32.64
CA VAL A 279 11.93 -9.24 31.70
C VAL A 279 12.08 -10.72 32.08
N ASP A 280 10.95 -11.40 32.26
CA ASP A 280 10.87 -12.83 32.56
C ASP A 280 10.36 -13.60 31.32
N GLU A 281 11.29 -14.14 30.53
CA GLU A 281 10.96 -14.90 29.33
C GLU A 281 10.14 -16.16 29.59
N SER A 282 10.20 -16.74 30.82
CA SER A 282 9.41 -17.91 31.19
C SER A 282 7.90 -17.67 31.13
N LYS A 283 7.48 -16.40 31.19
CA LYS A 283 6.08 -15.96 31.10
C LYS A 283 5.61 -15.66 29.68
N PHE A 284 6.52 -15.62 28.71
CA PHE A 284 6.19 -15.22 27.33
C PHE A 284 5.08 -16.07 26.70
N ALA A 285 5.12 -17.39 26.88
CA ALA A 285 4.11 -18.28 26.29
C ALA A 285 2.70 -17.93 26.77
N ALA A 286 2.52 -17.76 28.09
CA ALA A 286 1.22 -17.42 28.67
C ALA A 286 0.75 -16.01 28.25
N VAL A 287 1.63 -15.00 28.31
CA VAL A 287 1.30 -13.64 27.88
C VAL A 287 0.91 -13.57 26.40
N LYS A 288 1.69 -14.24 25.54
CA LYS A 288 1.40 -14.30 24.09
C LYS A 288 0.07 -14.97 23.82
N GLU A 289 -0.24 -16.06 24.49
CA GLU A 289 -1.52 -16.78 24.32
C GLU A 289 -2.70 -15.84 24.59
N HIS A 290 -2.71 -15.11 25.71
CA HIS A 290 -3.76 -14.16 26.02
C HIS A 290 -3.90 -13.06 24.96
N LEU A 291 -2.80 -12.42 24.58
CA LEU A 291 -2.82 -11.32 23.61
C LEU A 291 -3.24 -11.76 22.21
N LEU A 292 -2.75 -12.93 21.76
CA LEU A 292 -3.08 -13.49 20.44
C LEU A 292 -4.53 -13.97 20.40
N ALA A 293 -4.99 -14.70 21.43
CA ALA A 293 -6.38 -15.17 21.52
C ALA A 293 -7.37 -14.00 21.51
N THR A 294 -7.06 -12.92 22.26
CA THR A 294 -7.88 -11.70 22.29
C THR A 294 -7.95 -11.05 20.90
N ALA A 295 -6.80 -10.75 20.30
CA ALA A 295 -6.76 -10.05 19.02
C ALA A 295 -7.40 -10.86 17.90
N ILE A 296 -7.08 -12.17 17.78
CA ILE A 296 -7.57 -13.04 16.71
C ILE A 296 -9.05 -13.39 16.95
N GLY A 297 -9.45 -13.65 18.19
CA GLY A 297 -10.84 -14.00 18.51
C GLY A 297 -11.80 -12.86 18.21
N VAL A 298 -11.46 -11.63 18.63
CA VAL A 298 -12.25 -10.43 18.30
C VAL A 298 -12.26 -10.14 16.80
N ALA A 299 -11.12 -10.30 16.12
CA ALA A 299 -11.05 -10.15 14.66
C ALA A 299 -11.95 -11.15 13.94
N GLY A 300 -12.03 -12.39 14.44
CA GLY A 300 -12.98 -13.39 13.92
C GLY A 300 -14.44 -12.97 14.07
N LYS A 301 -14.81 -12.38 15.22
CA LYS A 301 -16.19 -11.86 15.43
C LYS A 301 -16.52 -10.70 14.50
N LEU A 302 -15.57 -9.82 14.19
CA LEU A 302 -15.76 -8.76 13.18
C LEU A 302 -16.18 -9.32 11.81
N VAL A 303 -15.55 -10.42 11.41
CA VAL A 303 -15.86 -11.09 10.14
C VAL A 303 -17.22 -11.80 10.22
N ASP A 304 -17.54 -12.47 11.34
CA ASP A 304 -18.86 -13.11 11.57
C ASP A 304 -20.01 -12.10 11.45
N GLU A 305 -19.80 -10.88 11.95
CA GLU A 305 -20.77 -9.77 11.89
C GLU A 305 -20.78 -9.08 10.52
N GLY A 306 -19.87 -9.45 9.62
CA GLY A 306 -19.74 -8.86 8.30
C GLY A 306 -19.32 -7.38 8.35
N VAL A 307 -18.61 -6.95 9.39
CA VAL A 307 -18.12 -5.58 9.57
C VAL A 307 -16.97 -5.30 8.60
N ALA A 308 -16.06 -6.24 8.43
CA ALA A 308 -14.94 -6.18 7.50
C ALA A 308 -14.58 -7.58 6.99
N THR A 309 -13.84 -7.65 5.87
CA THR A 309 -13.30 -8.91 5.34
C THR A 309 -12.04 -9.35 6.11
N ILE A 310 -11.63 -10.61 5.95
CA ILE A 310 -10.38 -11.12 6.55
C ILE A 310 -9.15 -10.36 6.02
N GLU A 311 -9.20 -9.93 4.75
CA GLU A 311 -8.15 -9.14 4.11
C GLU A 311 -8.08 -7.73 4.71
N ASP A 312 -9.22 -7.07 4.88
CA ASP A 312 -9.28 -5.71 5.43
C ASP A 312 -8.88 -5.67 6.91
N VAL A 313 -9.28 -6.68 7.70
CA VAL A 313 -8.81 -6.83 9.08
C VAL A 313 -7.29 -7.01 9.14
N ASN A 314 -6.73 -7.89 8.31
CA ASN A 314 -5.27 -8.06 8.22
C ASN A 314 -4.57 -6.78 7.79
N ARG A 315 -5.09 -6.09 6.76
CA ARG A 315 -4.56 -4.83 6.25
C ARG A 315 -4.61 -3.74 7.31
N GLY A 316 -5.72 -3.64 8.03
CA GLY A 316 -5.89 -2.71 9.15
C GLY A 316 -4.80 -2.88 10.22
N ALA A 317 -4.52 -4.10 10.62
CA ALA A 317 -3.47 -4.41 11.58
C ALA A 317 -2.06 -4.09 11.04
N VAL A 318 -1.77 -4.52 9.80
CA VAL A 318 -0.43 -4.35 9.20
C VAL A 318 -0.12 -2.88 8.89
N VAL A 319 -1.06 -2.15 8.31
CA VAL A 319 -0.86 -0.76 7.89
C VAL A 319 -1.07 0.21 9.07
N GLY A 320 -2.15 0.03 9.83
CA GLY A 320 -2.58 0.94 10.90
C GLY A 320 -1.77 0.77 12.17
N LEU A 321 -1.61 -0.45 12.63
CA LEU A 321 -0.93 -0.79 13.88
C LEU A 321 0.54 -1.18 13.69
N ARG A 322 1.00 -1.31 12.44
CA ARG A 322 2.36 -1.75 12.07
C ARG A 322 2.71 -3.14 12.58
N TRP A 323 1.71 -3.99 12.76
CA TRP A 323 1.93 -5.40 13.04
C TRP A 323 2.59 -6.07 11.85
N LYS A 324 3.47 -7.04 12.10
CA LYS A 324 4.16 -7.77 11.01
C LYS A 324 3.21 -8.63 10.20
N GLN A 325 2.17 -9.16 10.88
CA GLN A 325 1.12 -10.00 10.33
C GLN A 325 -0.22 -9.56 10.91
N GLY A 326 -1.27 -9.63 10.11
CA GLY A 326 -2.64 -9.41 10.60
C GLY A 326 -3.18 -10.62 11.37
N PRO A 327 -4.32 -10.48 12.03
CA PRO A 327 -4.88 -11.53 12.89
C PRO A 327 -5.04 -12.90 12.21
N PHE A 328 -5.55 -12.95 10.98
CA PHE A 328 -5.74 -14.22 10.26
C PHE A 328 -4.44 -14.79 9.68
N GLN A 329 -3.44 -13.93 9.40
CA GLN A 329 -2.09 -14.38 9.06
C GLN A 329 -1.38 -14.97 10.27
N LEU A 330 -1.59 -14.40 11.46
CA LEU A 330 -1.11 -14.96 12.73
C LEU A 330 -1.78 -16.31 13.01
N ALA A 331 -3.10 -16.43 12.78
CA ALA A 331 -3.81 -17.71 12.90
C ALA A 331 -3.22 -18.80 12.00
N ASN A 332 -2.86 -18.45 10.76
CA ASN A 332 -2.17 -19.39 9.86
C ASN A 332 -0.77 -19.79 10.38
N THR A 333 -0.05 -18.82 10.96
CA THR A 333 1.31 -19.07 11.48
C THR A 333 1.30 -19.96 12.73
N ILE A 334 0.30 -19.78 13.61
CA ILE A 334 0.10 -20.58 14.82
C ILE A 334 -0.47 -21.97 14.47
N GLY A 335 -1.28 -22.03 13.45
CA GLY A 335 -2.14 -23.14 13.06
C GLY A 335 -3.59 -22.88 13.49
N VAL A 336 -4.52 -23.01 12.54
CA VAL A 336 -5.93 -22.63 12.74
C VAL A 336 -6.63 -23.40 13.86
N LYS A 337 -6.28 -24.70 14.06
CA LYS A 337 -6.82 -25.53 15.16
C LYS A 337 -6.36 -25.00 16.52
N GLU A 338 -5.05 -24.80 16.69
CA GLU A 338 -4.50 -24.26 17.94
C GLU A 338 -5.03 -22.86 18.23
N THR A 339 -5.13 -22.02 17.19
CA THR A 339 -5.71 -20.68 17.33
C THR A 339 -7.13 -20.74 17.91
N TYR A 340 -7.98 -21.63 17.40
CA TYR A 340 -9.34 -21.77 17.91
C TYR A 340 -9.36 -22.31 19.35
N GLU A 341 -8.51 -23.28 19.69
CA GLU A 341 -8.37 -23.78 21.08
C GLU A 341 -7.88 -22.68 22.03
N MET A 342 -6.96 -21.81 21.61
CA MET A 342 -6.56 -20.63 22.40
C MET A 342 -7.73 -19.71 22.69
N THR A 343 -8.60 -19.43 21.70
CA THR A 343 -9.78 -18.60 21.90
C THR A 343 -10.81 -19.25 22.82
N LYS A 344 -10.95 -20.58 22.81
CA LYS A 344 -11.79 -21.32 23.76
C LYS A 344 -11.29 -21.17 25.19
N ARG A 345 -9.97 -21.34 25.41
CA ARG A 345 -9.37 -21.17 26.75
C ARG A 345 -9.55 -19.73 27.28
N LEU A 346 -9.51 -18.72 26.37
CA LEU A 346 -9.82 -17.34 26.75
C LEU A 346 -11.29 -17.19 27.12
N ALA A 347 -12.22 -17.76 26.34
CA ALA A 347 -13.66 -17.67 26.58
C ALA A 347 -14.07 -18.26 27.94
N GLU A 348 -13.42 -19.34 28.39
CA GLU A 348 -13.66 -19.97 29.69
C GLU A 348 -13.32 -19.04 30.89
N LYS A 349 -12.41 -18.09 30.68
CA LYS A 349 -11.92 -17.17 31.72
C LYS A 349 -12.48 -15.75 31.59
N SER A 350 -13.02 -15.39 30.44
CA SER A 350 -13.41 -14.02 30.11
C SER A 350 -14.91 -13.90 29.87
N PRO A 351 -15.72 -13.47 30.86
CA PRO A 351 -17.15 -13.27 30.70
C PRO A 351 -17.48 -12.33 29.53
N GLY A 352 -18.47 -12.72 28.72
CA GLY A 352 -18.90 -11.94 27.55
C GLY A 352 -17.99 -12.04 26.32
N PHE A 353 -16.90 -12.83 26.37
CA PHE A 353 -16.13 -13.17 25.17
C PHE A 353 -16.89 -14.22 24.35
N GLU A 354 -17.17 -13.91 23.10
CA GLU A 354 -17.88 -14.80 22.19
C GLU A 354 -16.90 -15.48 21.21
N LEU A 355 -17.08 -16.80 21.03
CA LEU A 355 -16.31 -17.56 20.06
C LEU A 355 -16.73 -17.22 18.63
N SER A 356 -15.75 -17.09 17.75
CA SER A 356 -15.98 -16.82 16.34
C SER A 356 -16.36 -18.08 15.57
N GLU A 357 -17.41 -17.96 14.78
CA GLU A 357 -17.85 -19.00 13.86
C GLU A 357 -16.88 -19.17 12.67
N THR A 358 -16.33 -18.08 12.18
CA THR A 358 -15.28 -18.09 11.14
C THR A 358 -14.05 -18.89 11.59
N LEU A 359 -13.56 -18.65 12.83
CA LEU A 359 -12.43 -19.42 13.37
C LEU A 359 -12.80 -20.88 13.62
N ARG A 360 -14.00 -21.17 14.11
CA ARG A 360 -14.48 -22.52 14.33
C ARG A 360 -14.48 -23.34 13.04
N LYS A 361 -15.12 -22.79 11.99
CA LYS A 361 -15.20 -23.46 10.67
C LYS A 361 -13.83 -23.70 10.08
N GLN A 362 -12.93 -22.73 10.19
CA GLN A 362 -11.57 -22.87 9.66
C GLN A 362 -10.76 -23.91 10.43
N ALA A 363 -10.95 -23.98 11.76
CA ALA A 363 -10.33 -25.02 12.59
C ALA A 363 -10.85 -26.43 12.26
N GLU A 364 -12.14 -26.58 11.99
CA GLU A 364 -12.75 -27.85 11.56
C GLU A 364 -12.25 -28.28 10.18
N LEU A 365 -12.11 -27.34 9.25
CA LEU A 365 -11.51 -27.59 7.93
C LEU A 365 -10.04 -28.00 8.06
N GLY A 366 -9.30 -27.42 8.99
CA GLY A 366 -7.91 -27.73 9.26
C GLY A 366 -6.90 -27.14 8.27
N GLU A 367 -7.38 -26.33 7.32
CA GLU A 367 -6.58 -25.67 6.30
C GLU A 367 -6.31 -24.21 6.68
N PRO A 368 -5.21 -23.60 6.24
CA PRO A 368 -4.95 -22.18 6.44
C PRO A 368 -6.05 -21.31 5.81
N PHE A 369 -6.25 -20.09 6.36
CA PHE A 369 -7.04 -19.06 5.66
C PHE A 369 -6.40 -18.73 4.32
N GLU A 370 -7.18 -18.70 3.27
CA GLU A 370 -6.81 -18.15 1.98
C GLU A 370 -7.19 -16.67 1.90
N PHE A 371 -6.33 -15.86 1.28
CA PHE A 371 -6.57 -14.42 1.13
C PHE A 371 -6.73 -14.05 -0.33
N SER A 372 -7.68 -13.18 -0.63
CA SER A 372 -7.88 -12.61 -1.96
C SER A 372 -7.04 -11.33 -2.11
N PHE A 373 -6.21 -11.29 -3.15
CA PHE A 373 -5.37 -10.13 -3.50
C PHE A 373 -5.65 -9.60 -4.90
N VAL A 374 -6.68 -10.12 -5.57
CA VAL A 374 -7.06 -9.71 -6.91
C VAL A 374 -8.58 -9.54 -6.96
N ASP A 375 -9.01 -8.31 -7.21
CA ASP A 375 -10.40 -7.99 -7.46
C ASP A 375 -10.70 -8.22 -8.95
N TYR A 376 -11.83 -8.84 -9.27
CA TYR A 376 -12.29 -9.08 -10.62
C TYR A 376 -13.71 -8.56 -10.81
N GLU A 377 -13.89 -7.71 -11.80
CA GLU A 377 -15.19 -7.13 -12.15
C GLU A 377 -15.31 -6.99 -13.66
N VAL A 378 -16.48 -7.32 -14.22
CA VAL A 378 -16.81 -7.02 -15.62
C VAL A 378 -17.81 -5.88 -15.67
N LYS A 379 -17.45 -4.79 -16.35
CA LYS A 379 -18.31 -3.63 -16.54
C LYS A 379 -18.23 -3.14 -17.99
N ASP A 380 -19.36 -2.91 -18.62
CA ASP A 380 -19.47 -2.42 -20.00
C ASP A 380 -18.64 -3.24 -21.02
N GLY A 381 -18.53 -4.56 -20.80
CA GLY A 381 -17.73 -5.47 -21.64
C GLY A 381 -16.23 -5.37 -21.42
N ILE A 382 -15.78 -4.74 -20.36
CA ILE A 382 -14.38 -4.63 -19.96
C ILE A 382 -14.18 -5.40 -18.65
N ALA A 383 -13.31 -6.40 -18.67
CA ALA A 383 -12.88 -7.11 -17.46
C ALA A 383 -11.78 -6.29 -16.76
N ASN A 384 -12.01 -5.94 -15.52
CA ASN A 384 -11.07 -5.23 -14.66
C ASN A 384 -10.43 -6.24 -13.70
N ILE A 385 -9.13 -6.46 -13.82
CA ILE A 385 -8.30 -7.29 -12.95
C ILE A 385 -7.43 -6.34 -12.13
N ARG A 386 -7.81 -6.09 -10.87
CA ARG A 386 -7.14 -5.14 -9.99
C ARG A 386 -6.34 -5.89 -8.95
N ILE A 387 -5.01 -5.74 -8.96
CA ILE A 387 -4.16 -6.27 -7.91
C ILE A 387 -4.36 -5.40 -6.65
N ASN A 388 -4.84 -6.01 -5.56
CA ASN A 388 -5.27 -5.33 -4.34
C ASN A 388 -4.49 -5.83 -3.11
N ARG A 389 -3.18 -5.59 -3.11
CA ARG A 389 -2.25 -5.86 -2.01
C ARG A 389 -1.40 -4.60 -1.71
N PRO A 390 -2.04 -3.42 -1.46
CA PRO A 390 -1.34 -2.14 -1.35
C PRO A 390 -0.39 -2.07 -0.13
N GLU A 391 -0.60 -2.88 0.91
CA GLU A 391 0.29 -3.04 2.06
C GLU A 391 1.67 -3.57 1.66
N ALA A 392 1.76 -4.33 0.58
CA ALA A 392 2.99 -4.86 -0.01
C ALA A 392 3.28 -4.24 -1.40
N MET A 393 2.75 -3.05 -1.71
CA MET A 393 2.91 -2.37 -2.99
C MET A 393 2.55 -3.26 -4.20
N ASN A 394 1.57 -4.13 -4.04
CA ASN A 394 1.08 -5.09 -5.05
C ASN A 394 2.16 -6.07 -5.57
N ALA A 395 3.19 -6.36 -4.78
CA ALA A 395 4.29 -7.25 -5.16
C ALA A 395 3.78 -8.66 -5.51
N LEU A 396 4.33 -9.22 -6.59
CA LEU A 396 3.96 -10.54 -7.11
C LEU A 396 4.55 -11.67 -6.26
N ASN A 397 3.72 -12.61 -5.90
CA ASN A 397 4.10 -13.89 -5.31
C ASN A 397 3.25 -15.00 -5.96
N PRO A 398 3.48 -16.28 -5.66
CA PRO A 398 2.70 -17.37 -6.28
C PRO A 398 1.18 -17.23 -6.13
N THR A 399 0.71 -16.78 -4.96
CA THR A 399 -0.73 -16.57 -4.72
C THR A 399 -1.29 -15.47 -5.62
N VAL A 400 -0.64 -14.32 -5.67
CA VAL A 400 -1.08 -13.17 -6.51
C VAL A 400 -1.06 -13.55 -8.00
N VAL A 401 0.02 -14.20 -8.47
CA VAL A 401 0.13 -14.64 -9.87
C VAL A 401 -0.95 -15.66 -10.22
N GLY A 402 -1.20 -16.65 -9.35
CA GLY A 402 -2.27 -17.61 -9.56
C GLY A 402 -3.68 -16.99 -9.58
N GLN A 403 -3.92 -15.96 -8.76
CA GLN A 403 -5.19 -15.23 -8.77
C GLN A 403 -5.33 -14.34 -10.02
N ILE A 404 -4.26 -13.70 -10.48
CA ILE A 404 -4.26 -12.98 -11.77
C ILE A 404 -4.57 -13.95 -12.91
N GLU A 405 -3.93 -15.13 -12.92
CA GLU A 405 -4.16 -16.15 -13.94
C GLU A 405 -5.60 -16.64 -13.95
N LYS A 406 -6.18 -16.89 -12.77
CA LYS A 406 -7.59 -17.29 -12.62
C LYS A 406 -8.52 -16.23 -13.20
N ALA A 407 -8.35 -14.96 -12.80
CA ALA A 407 -9.16 -13.85 -13.28
C ALA A 407 -8.99 -13.63 -14.80
N PHE A 408 -7.77 -13.76 -15.32
CA PHE A 408 -7.48 -13.68 -16.74
C PHE A 408 -8.16 -14.80 -17.53
N ASN A 409 -8.11 -16.05 -17.06
CA ASN A 409 -8.80 -17.19 -17.67
C ASN A 409 -10.32 -16.98 -17.73
N GLU A 410 -10.90 -16.45 -16.65
CA GLU A 410 -12.33 -16.12 -16.58
C GLU A 410 -12.68 -15.03 -17.61
N ALA A 411 -11.89 -13.97 -17.68
CA ALA A 411 -12.07 -12.90 -18.65
C ALA A 411 -11.92 -13.38 -20.09
N GLU A 412 -10.96 -14.27 -20.39
CA GLU A 412 -10.79 -14.83 -21.74
C GLU A 412 -11.96 -15.72 -22.17
N ALA A 413 -12.52 -16.48 -21.23
CA ALA A 413 -13.64 -17.39 -21.50
C ALA A 413 -14.99 -16.67 -21.68
N ASP A 414 -15.16 -15.48 -21.10
CA ASP A 414 -16.44 -14.74 -21.14
C ASP A 414 -16.62 -14.05 -22.51
N VAL A 415 -17.60 -14.51 -23.30
CA VAL A 415 -17.91 -13.97 -24.63
C VAL A 415 -18.36 -12.49 -24.62
N ASN A 416 -18.82 -11.98 -23.49
CA ASN A 416 -19.23 -10.58 -23.34
C ASN A 416 -18.04 -9.65 -23.09
N VAL A 417 -16.88 -10.17 -22.70
CA VAL A 417 -15.66 -9.39 -22.48
C VAL A 417 -14.97 -9.11 -23.80
N LYS A 418 -14.76 -7.83 -24.10
CA LYS A 418 -14.08 -7.32 -25.31
C LYS A 418 -12.66 -6.84 -25.04
N GLY A 419 -12.37 -6.45 -23.80
CA GLY A 419 -11.04 -5.99 -23.37
C GLY A 419 -10.79 -6.33 -21.92
N ILE A 420 -9.51 -6.46 -21.55
CA ILE A 420 -9.04 -6.85 -20.22
C ILE A 420 -8.09 -5.77 -19.72
N VAL A 421 -8.38 -5.20 -18.55
CA VAL A 421 -7.57 -4.14 -17.92
C VAL A 421 -6.92 -4.67 -16.66
N PHE A 422 -5.59 -4.55 -16.58
CA PHE A 422 -4.82 -4.80 -15.36
C PHE A 422 -4.52 -3.48 -14.68
N SER A 423 -4.76 -3.39 -13.37
CA SER A 423 -4.51 -2.20 -12.54
C SER A 423 -4.01 -2.58 -11.15
N GLY A 424 -3.52 -1.62 -10.38
CA GLY A 424 -3.09 -1.81 -9.01
C GLY A 424 -3.86 -0.91 -8.04
N ALA A 425 -4.09 -1.39 -6.82
CA ALA A 425 -4.64 -0.59 -5.73
C ALA A 425 -3.55 0.29 -5.08
N GLY A 426 -3.90 1.50 -4.68
CA GLY A 426 -3.00 2.42 -3.98
C GLY A 426 -1.96 3.07 -4.90
N LYS A 427 -0.74 3.26 -4.39
CA LYS A 427 0.33 4.05 -5.05
C LYS A 427 1.13 3.29 -6.11
N ALA A 428 0.96 1.99 -6.23
CA ALA A 428 1.70 1.19 -7.18
C ALA A 428 0.75 0.44 -8.11
N PHE A 429 1.13 0.34 -9.36
CA PHE A 429 0.61 -0.71 -10.21
C PHE A 429 1.07 -2.06 -9.64
N VAL A 430 2.35 -2.38 -9.76
CA VAL A 430 3.00 -3.53 -9.14
C VAL A 430 4.48 -3.18 -8.90
N ALA A 431 4.95 -3.23 -7.65
CA ALA A 431 6.33 -2.90 -7.31
C ALA A 431 7.23 -4.15 -7.20
N GLY A 432 7.31 -4.90 -8.30
CA GLY A 432 8.19 -6.05 -8.43
C GLY A 432 7.61 -7.34 -7.86
N ALA A 433 8.49 -8.31 -7.63
CA ALA A 433 8.16 -9.56 -6.97
C ALA A 433 8.42 -9.49 -5.45
N ASP A 434 7.77 -10.35 -4.69
CA ASP A 434 7.99 -10.46 -3.24
C ASP A 434 9.37 -11.10 -2.98
N LEU A 435 10.34 -10.25 -2.62
CA LEU A 435 11.75 -10.64 -2.47
C LEU A 435 11.97 -11.74 -1.43
N LYS A 436 11.07 -11.86 -0.43
CA LYS A 436 11.16 -12.93 0.56
C LYS A 436 11.05 -14.31 -0.06
N PHE A 437 10.19 -14.45 -1.08
CA PHE A 437 10.02 -15.71 -1.79
C PHE A 437 11.34 -16.19 -2.38
N PHE A 438 12.11 -15.31 -3.01
CA PHE A 438 13.42 -15.64 -3.59
C PHE A 438 14.49 -15.90 -2.53
N VAL A 439 14.54 -15.07 -1.49
CA VAL A 439 15.49 -15.27 -0.37
C VAL A 439 15.28 -16.62 0.31
N ASP A 440 14.02 -17.00 0.57
CA ASP A 440 13.69 -18.29 1.19
C ASP A 440 14.11 -19.46 0.28
N ALA A 441 13.89 -19.37 -1.02
CA ALA A 441 14.30 -20.39 -1.97
C ALA A 441 15.84 -20.54 -2.04
N ILE A 442 16.60 -19.43 -2.02
CA ILE A 442 18.06 -19.47 -1.99
C ILE A 442 18.56 -20.11 -0.68
N LYS A 443 18.05 -19.65 0.47
CA LYS A 443 18.47 -20.13 1.79
C LYS A 443 18.15 -21.61 2.04
N THR A 444 17.08 -22.10 1.45
CA THR A 444 16.70 -23.51 1.54
C THR A 444 17.31 -24.36 0.43
N ASN A 445 18.19 -23.78 -0.39
CA ASN A 445 18.81 -24.42 -1.56
C ASN A 445 17.79 -25.07 -2.52
N ASN A 446 16.64 -24.42 -2.69
CA ASN A 446 15.54 -24.87 -3.56
C ASN A 446 15.33 -23.89 -4.71
N LEU A 447 16.32 -23.79 -5.62
CA LEU A 447 16.27 -22.88 -6.76
C LEU A 447 15.20 -23.28 -7.79
N ASP A 448 14.79 -24.53 -7.84
CA ASP A 448 13.69 -24.99 -8.69
C ASP A 448 12.38 -24.25 -8.36
N LYS A 449 12.21 -23.85 -7.11
CA LYS A 449 11.07 -23.02 -6.69
C LYS A 449 11.05 -21.67 -7.42
N ASN A 450 12.22 -21.02 -7.55
CA ASN A 450 12.37 -19.76 -8.30
C ASN A 450 12.14 -19.99 -9.78
N TYR A 451 12.71 -21.06 -10.34
CA TYR A 451 12.53 -21.42 -11.76
C TYR A 451 11.05 -21.65 -12.10
N ASN A 452 10.36 -22.46 -11.32
CA ASN A 452 8.95 -22.79 -11.56
C ASN A 452 8.05 -21.54 -11.45
N PHE A 453 8.29 -20.67 -10.49
CA PHE A 453 7.56 -19.40 -10.36
C PHE A 453 7.79 -18.49 -11.55
N THR A 454 9.04 -18.34 -11.98
CA THR A 454 9.41 -17.46 -13.11
C THR A 454 8.91 -18.02 -14.44
N SER A 455 9.07 -19.32 -14.66
CA SER A 455 8.56 -19.99 -15.87
C SER A 455 7.03 -19.93 -15.96
N GLY A 456 6.31 -20.16 -14.84
CA GLY A 456 4.86 -19.98 -14.77
C GLY A 456 4.45 -18.52 -15.06
N GLY A 457 5.20 -17.56 -14.52
CA GLY A 457 5.00 -16.14 -14.80
C GLY A 457 5.18 -15.80 -16.29
N HIS A 458 6.22 -16.29 -16.93
CA HIS A 458 6.41 -16.14 -18.39
C HIS A 458 5.24 -16.70 -19.21
N ASN A 459 4.75 -17.90 -18.83
CA ASN A 459 3.61 -18.51 -19.52
C ASN A 459 2.35 -17.63 -19.42
N LEU A 460 2.07 -17.09 -18.24
CA LEU A 460 0.95 -16.16 -18.06
C LEU A 460 1.14 -14.88 -18.88
N LEU A 461 2.30 -14.23 -18.77
CA LEU A 461 2.59 -12.99 -19.49
C LEU A 461 2.53 -13.18 -21.01
N ARG A 462 2.98 -14.34 -21.51
CA ARG A 462 2.91 -14.66 -22.93
C ARG A 462 1.47 -14.86 -23.41
N ARG A 463 0.61 -15.45 -22.59
CA ARG A 463 -0.83 -15.57 -22.88
C ARG A 463 -1.51 -14.21 -22.89
N ILE A 464 -1.19 -13.34 -21.92
CA ILE A 464 -1.68 -11.94 -21.89
C ILE A 464 -1.28 -11.21 -23.18
N GLU A 465 -0.05 -11.39 -23.62
CA GLU A 465 0.49 -10.75 -24.84
C GLU A 465 -0.17 -11.25 -26.13
N LYS A 466 -0.53 -12.55 -26.17
CA LYS A 466 -1.14 -13.22 -27.34
C LYS A 466 -2.68 -13.28 -27.29
N SER A 467 -3.30 -12.71 -26.27
CA SER A 467 -4.76 -12.74 -26.11
C SER A 467 -5.49 -12.15 -27.32
N ASP A 468 -6.57 -12.80 -27.73
CA ASP A 468 -7.46 -12.27 -28.78
C ASP A 468 -8.28 -11.07 -28.29
N LYS A 469 -8.41 -10.90 -26.96
CA LYS A 469 -9.03 -9.73 -26.34
C LYS A 469 -7.96 -8.71 -26.01
N LEU A 470 -8.23 -7.43 -26.32
CA LEU A 470 -7.24 -6.38 -26.07
C LEU A 470 -6.88 -6.31 -24.57
N THR A 471 -5.61 -6.55 -24.25
CA THR A 471 -5.07 -6.45 -22.90
C THR A 471 -4.42 -5.08 -22.67
N ILE A 472 -4.81 -4.40 -21.60
CA ILE A 472 -4.39 -3.03 -21.29
C ILE A 472 -3.82 -3.01 -19.86
N ALA A 473 -2.61 -2.45 -19.69
CA ALA A 473 -2.12 -2.06 -18.37
C ALA A 473 -2.51 -0.62 -18.07
N LEU A 474 -3.16 -0.38 -16.93
CA LEU A 474 -3.41 0.96 -16.41
C LEU A 474 -2.34 1.31 -15.39
N LEU A 475 -1.42 2.21 -15.77
CA LEU A 475 -0.34 2.71 -14.93
C LEU A 475 -0.70 4.07 -14.32
N ASP A 476 -1.30 4.03 -13.15
CA ASP A 476 -1.57 5.21 -12.31
C ASP A 476 -0.68 5.21 -11.05
N GLY A 477 0.57 4.77 -11.17
CA GLY A 477 1.51 4.64 -10.07
C GLY A 477 2.80 3.93 -10.44
N LEU A 478 3.56 3.57 -9.41
CA LEU A 478 4.87 2.95 -9.53
C LEU A 478 4.77 1.53 -10.11
N SER A 479 5.61 1.23 -11.11
CA SER A 479 5.78 -0.11 -11.67
C SER A 479 7.27 -0.47 -11.66
N LEU A 480 7.64 -1.58 -11.01
CA LEU A 480 9.03 -2.01 -10.89
C LEU A 480 9.16 -3.50 -11.23
N GLY A 481 10.28 -3.86 -11.87
CA GLY A 481 10.62 -5.26 -12.16
C GLY A 481 9.47 -6.04 -12.76
N GLY A 482 9.04 -7.13 -12.10
CA GLY A 482 7.89 -7.94 -12.53
C GLY A 482 6.61 -7.16 -12.84
N GLY A 483 6.40 -6.00 -12.20
CA GLY A 483 5.29 -5.11 -12.53
C GLY A 483 5.47 -4.41 -13.87
N SER A 484 6.67 -3.89 -14.13
CA SER A 484 7.01 -3.33 -15.44
C SER A 484 6.91 -4.40 -16.54
N GLU A 485 7.28 -5.63 -16.21
CA GLU A 485 7.22 -6.78 -17.12
C GLU A 485 5.77 -7.19 -17.45
N LEU A 486 4.87 -7.19 -16.44
CA LEU A 486 3.44 -7.38 -16.66
C LEU A 486 2.85 -6.28 -17.55
N ALA A 487 3.21 -5.01 -17.28
CA ALA A 487 2.72 -3.90 -18.09
C ALA A 487 3.20 -3.99 -19.55
N LEU A 488 4.49 -4.34 -19.76
CA LEU A 488 5.07 -4.53 -21.07
C LEU A 488 4.50 -5.76 -21.83
N ALA A 489 4.02 -6.75 -21.11
CA ALA A 489 3.35 -7.90 -21.72
C ALA A 489 1.94 -7.54 -22.25
N CYS A 490 1.24 -6.57 -21.66
CA CYS A 490 -0.03 -6.10 -22.20
C CYS A 490 0.12 -5.52 -23.61
N GLN A 491 -0.93 -5.61 -24.41
CA GLN A 491 -0.93 -5.12 -25.80
C GLN A 491 -0.98 -3.60 -25.88
N ALA A 492 -1.53 -2.93 -24.85
CA ALA A 492 -1.55 -1.49 -24.73
C ALA A 492 -1.28 -1.04 -23.30
N ILE A 493 -0.79 0.20 -23.14
CA ILE A 493 -0.56 0.82 -21.86
C ILE A 493 -1.23 2.20 -21.83
N VAL A 494 -2.18 2.38 -20.92
CA VAL A 494 -2.75 3.68 -20.56
C VAL A 494 -2.06 4.13 -19.27
N ALA A 495 -1.48 5.32 -19.28
CA ALA A 495 -0.80 5.87 -18.10
C ALA A 495 -1.37 7.24 -17.72
N THR A 496 -1.34 7.55 -16.44
CA THR A 496 -1.42 8.92 -15.94
C THR A 496 -0.02 9.48 -15.72
N GLU A 497 0.10 10.75 -15.42
CA GLU A 497 1.39 11.38 -15.08
C GLU A 497 2.08 10.78 -13.83
N LYS A 498 1.33 10.07 -12.97
CA LYS A 498 1.85 9.32 -11.82
C LYS A 498 2.51 8.00 -12.22
N GLY A 499 2.23 7.49 -13.41
CA GLY A 499 2.77 6.24 -13.92
C GLY A 499 4.29 6.29 -14.09
N SER A 500 4.96 5.20 -13.77
CA SER A 500 6.39 5.07 -14.00
C SER A 500 6.81 3.61 -14.16
N PHE A 501 7.91 3.40 -14.87
CA PHE A 501 8.56 2.10 -15.03
C PHE A 501 9.93 2.10 -14.38
N GLY A 502 10.41 0.93 -13.96
CA GLY A 502 11.76 0.77 -13.48
C GLY A 502 12.20 -0.69 -13.43
N PHE A 503 13.52 -0.89 -13.57
CA PHE A 503 14.16 -2.20 -13.46
C PHE A 503 15.28 -2.13 -12.41
N PRO A 504 14.96 -2.32 -11.11
CA PRO A 504 15.94 -2.20 -10.02
C PRO A 504 16.88 -3.40 -9.88
N GLU A 505 16.65 -4.46 -10.65
CA GLU A 505 17.21 -5.81 -10.51
C GLU A 505 18.75 -5.82 -10.51
N SER A 506 19.40 -4.97 -11.33
CA SER A 506 20.86 -4.83 -11.34
C SER A 506 21.44 -4.48 -9.96
N GLY A 507 20.68 -3.71 -9.18
CA GLY A 507 21.00 -3.37 -7.79
C GLY A 507 20.70 -4.49 -6.78
N LEU A 508 19.94 -5.52 -7.17
CA LEU A 508 19.53 -6.64 -6.33
C LEU A 508 20.38 -7.90 -6.59
N GLY A 509 21.35 -7.84 -7.52
CA GLY A 509 22.18 -8.98 -7.88
C GLY A 509 21.47 -10.02 -8.77
N ILE A 510 20.40 -9.61 -9.44
CA ILE A 510 19.62 -10.42 -10.39
C ILE A 510 19.31 -9.57 -11.64
N TYR A 511 18.73 -10.18 -12.65
CA TYR A 511 18.22 -9.50 -13.84
C TYR A 511 16.68 -9.52 -13.88
N PRO A 512 16.01 -8.63 -14.66
CA PRO A 512 14.58 -8.72 -14.93
C PRO A 512 14.23 -10.06 -15.58
N GLY A 513 13.55 -10.93 -14.83
CA GLY A 513 13.42 -12.34 -15.18
C GLY A 513 12.08 -12.74 -15.81
N LEU A 514 11.18 -11.79 -16.12
CA LEU A 514 9.88 -12.02 -16.74
C LEU A 514 9.78 -11.37 -18.14
N GLY A 515 10.92 -11.21 -18.84
CA GLY A 515 10.99 -10.68 -20.20
C GLY A 515 11.03 -9.15 -20.27
N GLY A 516 11.42 -8.48 -19.18
CA GLY A 516 11.51 -7.02 -19.14
C GLY A 516 12.61 -6.48 -20.06
N MET A 517 13.78 -7.10 -20.04
CA MET A 517 14.89 -6.75 -20.96
C MET A 517 14.49 -6.97 -22.41
N LEU A 518 13.96 -8.13 -22.70
CA LEU A 518 13.54 -8.57 -24.03
C LEU A 518 12.50 -7.61 -24.64
N ARG A 519 11.39 -7.35 -23.93
CA ARG A 519 10.31 -6.49 -24.42
C ARG A 519 10.74 -5.02 -24.52
N THR A 520 11.55 -4.53 -23.58
CA THR A 520 12.10 -3.18 -23.63
C THR A 520 13.03 -3.02 -24.83
N ASN A 521 13.91 -4.00 -25.09
CA ASN A 521 14.80 -4.02 -26.23
C ASN A 521 14.01 -3.95 -27.56
N HIS A 522 12.99 -4.78 -27.71
CA HIS A 522 12.13 -4.79 -28.92
C HIS A 522 11.35 -3.48 -29.13
N GLN A 523 11.05 -2.72 -28.06
CA GLN A 523 10.27 -1.48 -28.15
C GLN A 523 11.15 -0.24 -28.38
N ILE A 524 12.30 -0.12 -27.68
CA ILE A 524 13.10 1.12 -27.67
C ILE A 524 14.55 0.92 -28.11
N GLY A 525 14.95 -0.30 -28.46
CA GLY A 525 16.30 -0.65 -28.95
C GLY A 525 17.26 -1.01 -27.81
N LYS A 526 18.31 -1.75 -28.18
CA LYS A 526 19.26 -2.36 -27.24
C LYS A 526 20.03 -1.33 -26.40
N GLU A 527 20.38 -0.20 -26.98
CA GLU A 527 21.17 0.83 -26.31
C GLU A 527 20.38 1.46 -25.14
N LEU A 528 19.14 1.82 -25.38
CA LEU A 528 18.26 2.38 -24.33
C LEU A 528 17.88 1.32 -23.31
N ALA A 529 17.61 0.09 -23.72
CA ALA A 529 17.35 -1.03 -22.83
C ALA A 529 18.55 -1.28 -21.89
N LYS A 530 19.79 -1.34 -22.40
CA LYS A 530 21.00 -1.45 -21.59
C LYS A 530 21.09 -0.32 -20.55
N TYR A 531 20.88 0.92 -20.97
CA TYR A 531 20.94 2.06 -20.06
C TYR A 531 19.97 1.96 -18.90
N PHE A 532 18.66 1.77 -19.19
CA PHE A 532 17.66 1.77 -18.15
C PHE A 532 17.78 0.56 -17.21
N VAL A 533 18.08 -0.62 -17.73
CA VAL A 533 18.21 -1.84 -16.92
C VAL A 533 19.50 -1.82 -16.08
N LEU A 534 20.64 -1.46 -16.65
CA LEU A 534 21.91 -1.40 -15.90
C LEU A 534 21.91 -0.32 -14.82
N THR A 535 21.42 0.88 -15.16
CA THR A 535 21.39 1.97 -14.19
C THR A 535 20.28 1.85 -13.16
N GLY A 536 19.21 1.10 -13.47
CA GLY A 536 18.00 1.05 -12.68
C GLY A 536 17.25 2.38 -12.62
N LYS A 537 17.50 3.28 -13.59
CA LYS A 537 16.86 4.59 -13.64
C LYS A 537 15.41 4.46 -14.04
N GLY A 538 14.52 5.10 -13.27
CA GLY A 538 13.10 5.12 -13.58
C GLY A 538 12.77 5.86 -14.87
N ILE A 539 11.76 5.40 -15.57
CA ILE A 539 11.18 6.00 -16.78
C ILE A 539 9.82 6.57 -16.38
N SER A 540 9.65 7.89 -16.40
CA SER A 540 8.35 8.53 -16.13
C SER A 540 7.35 8.20 -17.22
N ALA A 541 6.05 8.35 -16.93
CA ALA A 541 4.99 8.14 -17.92
C ALA A 541 5.18 8.99 -19.18
N GLN A 542 5.64 10.25 -19.04
CA GLN A 542 5.94 11.11 -20.18
C GLN A 542 7.13 10.57 -21.00
N ALA A 543 8.23 10.20 -20.33
CA ALA A 543 9.38 9.60 -21.02
C ALA A 543 9.01 8.28 -21.73
N ALA A 544 8.20 7.44 -21.09
CA ALA A 544 7.69 6.20 -21.67
C ALA A 544 6.74 6.47 -22.88
N LYS A 545 5.96 7.56 -22.83
CA LYS A 545 5.14 8.01 -23.97
C LYS A 545 6.01 8.48 -25.13
N ASP A 546 7.02 9.29 -24.86
CA ASP A 546 7.96 9.78 -25.86
C ASP A 546 8.73 8.63 -26.55
N LEU A 547 9.13 7.62 -25.76
CA LEU A 547 9.79 6.41 -26.24
C LEU A 547 8.84 5.42 -26.93
N GLY A 548 7.53 5.64 -26.83
CA GLY A 548 6.52 4.79 -27.45
C GLY A 548 6.15 3.54 -26.67
N ILE A 549 6.59 3.40 -25.43
CA ILE A 549 6.17 2.35 -24.51
C ILE A 549 4.70 2.56 -24.10
N VAL A 550 4.36 3.77 -23.66
CA VAL A 550 2.99 4.14 -23.28
C VAL A 550 2.14 4.43 -24.52
N THR A 551 1.01 3.74 -24.66
CA THR A 551 0.07 3.91 -25.76
C THR A 551 -0.68 5.23 -25.64
N LYS A 552 -1.27 5.49 -24.45
CA LYS A 552 -1.96 6.76 -24.15
C LYS A 552 -1.50 7.29 -22.79
N LEU A 553 -1.08 8.55 -22.77
CA LEU A 553 -0.85 9.33 -21.54
C LEU A 553 -2.02 10.31 -21.40
N VAL A 554 -2.77 10.20 -20.32
CA VAL A 554 -4.02 10.95 -20.11
C VAL A 554 -4.13 11.46 -18.67
N ALA A 555 -4.97 12.46 -18.45
CA ALA A 555 -5.34 12.86 -17.10
C ALA A 555 -6.16 11.76 -16.41
N ALA A 556 -6.15 11.69 -15.08
CA ALA A 556 -6.86 10.67 -14.31
C ALA A 556 -8.39 10.63 -14.61
N ALA A 557 -8.98 11.77 -14.95
CA ALA A 557 -10.39 11.86 -15.33
C ALA A 557 -10.70 11.20 -16.68
N ASP A 558 -9.73 11.14 -17.58
CA ASP A 558 -9.91 10.66 -18.95
C ASP A 558 -9.55 9.17 -19.14
N VAL A 559 -9.10 8.51 -18.07
CA VAL A 559 -8.65 7.10 -18.11
C VAL A 559 -9.72 6.17 -18.70
N GLN A 560 -10.96 6.25 -18.22
CA GLN A 560 -12.03 5.36 -18.68
C GLN A 560 -12.36 5.58 -20.16
N ALA A 561 -12.38 6.82 -20.61
CA ALA A 561 -12.59 7.17 -22.01
C ALA A 561 -11.45 6.64 -22.90
N ALA A 562 -10.20 6.75 -22.42
CA ALA A 562 -9.02 6.24 -23.13
C ALA A 562 -9.02 4.72 -23.26
N ILE A 563 -9.41 4.00 -22.20
CA ILE A 563 -9.55 2.53 -22.20
C ILE A 563 -10.65 2.12 -23.18
N LYS A 564 -11.83 2.74 -23.07
CA LYS A 564 -12.97 2.45 -23.95
C LYS A 564 -12.60 2.66 -25.42
N ASP A 565 -11.96 3.77 -25.76
CA ASP A 565 -11.52 4.05 -27.12
C ASP A 565 -10.54 2.98 -27.67
N LEU A 566 -9.60 2.49 -26.84
CA LEU A 566 -8.70 1.41 -27.24
C LEU A 566 -9.45 0.09 -27.46
N VAL A 567 -10.41 -0.25 -26.62
CA VAL A 567 -11.20 -1.48 -26.75
C VAL A 567 -12.09 -1.44 -28.01
N GLU A 568 -12.62 -0.27 -28.35
CA GLU A 568 -13.49 -0.09 -29.54
C GLU A 568 -12.70 0.03 -30.85
N ASN A 569 -11.56 0.71 -30.84
CA ASN A 569 -10.81 1.06 -32.05
C ASN A 569 -9.48 0.28 -32.24
N GLY A 570 -9.11 -0.55 -31.24
CA GLY A 570 -7.85 -1.28 -31.21
C GLY A 570 -6.65 -0.46 -30.75
N ALA A 571 -5.56 -1.14 -30.47
CA ALA A 571 -4.27 -0.54 -30.10
C ALA A 571 -3.28 -0.59 -31.28
N PRO A 572 -2.37 0.39 -31.38
CA PRO A 572 -1.28 0.32 -32.35
C PRO A 572 -0.31 -0.81 -31.98
N ASP A 573 0.39 -1.37 -32.97
CA ASP A 573 1.46 -2.33 -32.73
C ASP A 573 2.51 -1.74 -31.78
N LYS A 574 2.72 -2.41 -30.65
CA LYS A 574 3.65 -1.97 -29.62
C LYS A 574 5.12 -2.10 -30.03
N TYR A 575 5.43 -3.04 -30.94
CA TYR A 575 6.78 -3.26 -31.46
C TYR A 575 7.08 -2.49 -32.76
N ARG A 576 6.21 -1.57 -33.12
CA ARG A 576 6.42 -0.68 -34.25
C ARG A 576 7.71 0.10 -34.07
N GLN A 577 8.65 -0.02 -35.01
CA GLN A 577 9.89 0.76 -35.01
C GLN A 577 9.59 2.26 -34.99
N ARG A 578 10.32 2.99 -34.14
CA ARG A 578 10.21 4.43 -33.96
C ARG A 578 11.59 5.06 -33.96
N GLU A 579 11.68 6.29 -34.42
CA GLU A 579 12.91 7.08 -34.23
C GLU A 579 13.07 7.42 -32.74
N VAL A 580 14.28 7.23 -32.23
CA VAL A 580 14.62 7.61 -30.87
C VAL A 580 14.61 9.14 -30.76
N PRO A 581 13.81 9.73 -29.86
CA PRO A 581 13.76 11.19 -29.71
C PRO A 581 15.15 11.79 -29.41
N MET A 582 15.43 12.98 -29.94
CA MET A 582 16.73 13.64 -29.83
C MET A 582 17.27 13.75 -28.40
N GLN A 583 16.39 13.90 -27.42
CA GLN A 583 16.77 13.95 -26.00
C GLN A 583 17.43 12.67 -25.47
N TYR A 584 17.27 11.54 -26.16
CA TYR A 584 17.88 10.25 -25.83
C TYR A 584 19.07 9.91 -26.72
N ALA A 585 19.46 10.77 -27.66
CA ALA A 585 20.54 10.51 -28.62
C ALA A 585 21.87 10.25 -27.91
N GLU A 586 22.21 11.00 -26.88
CA GLU A 586 23.43 10.79 -26.10
C GLU A 586 23.45 9.41 -25.42
N ILE A 587 22.32 8.94 -24.90
CA ILE A 587 22.20 7.58 -24.33
C ILE A 587 22.45 6.54 -25.40
N LYS A 588 21.85 6.70 -26.59
CA LYS A 588 22.07 5.80 -27.71
C LYS A 588 23.53 5.75 -28.13
N HIS A 589 24.22 6.90 -28.21
CA HIS A 589 25.66 6.95 -28.50
C HIS A 589 26.49 6.30 -27.39
N ALA A 590 26.17 6.54 -26.12
CA ALA A 590 26.92 6.03 -24.98
C ALA A 590 26.84 4.51 -24.82
N PHE A 591 25.73 3.90 -25.25
CA PHE A 591 25.47 2.47 -25.07
C PHE A 591 25.53 1.66 -26.37
N ASN A 592 25.98 2.28 -27.48
CA ASN A 592 26.31 1.54 -28.71
C ASN A 592 27.58 0.68 -28.53
N ASP A 593 27.81 -0.23 -29.44
CA ASP A 593 28.89 -1.22 -29.34
C ASP A 593 30.28 -0.57 -29.27
N ASP A 594 30.51 0.62 -29.90
CA ASP A 594 31.80 1.33 -29.95
C ASP A 594 32.11 2.09 -28.64
N ASN A 595 31.11 2.55 -27.92
CA ASN A 595 31.23 3.42 -26.75
C ASN A 595 30.91 2.75 -25.42
N PHE A 596 30.19 1.63 -25.41
CA PHE A 596 29.69 0.99 -24.20
C PHE A 596 30.79 0.74 -23.16
N GLU A 597 31.89 0.07 -23.59
CA GLU A 597 33.04 -0.22 -22.70
C GLU A 597 33.74 1.03 -22.14
N LYS A 598 33.77 2.11 -22.91
CA LYS A 598 34.30 3.39 -22.45
C LYS A 598 33.37 4.03 -21.43
N THR A 599 32.06 4.06 -21.73
CA THR A 599 31.06 4.69 -20.90
C THR A 599 30.98 4.05 -19.52
N ILE A 600 31.00 2.71 -19.41
CA ILE A 600 30.99 2.03 -18.11
C ILE A 600 32.26 2.25 -17.28
N LYS A 601 33.39 2.65 -17.93
CA LYS A 601 34.64 3.05 -17.28
C LYS A 601 34.70 4.54 -16.98
N GLY A 602 33.68 5.32 -17.32
CA GLY A 602 33.63 6.77 -17.12
C GLY A 602 34.42 7.57 -18.15
N ILE A 603 34.72 6.96 -19.29
CA ILE A 603 35.47 7.57 -20.40
C ILE A 603 34.49 8.00 -21.48
N ALA A 604 34.56 9.24 -21.92
CA ALA A 604 33.75 9.75 -23.02
C ALA A 604 34.13 9.09 -24.35
N GLY A 605 33.12 8.62 -25.08
CA GLY A 605 33.22 8.18 -26.45
C GLY A 605 32.74 9.24 -27.44
N GLU A 606 32.68 8.91 -28.72
CA GLU A 606 32.18 9.83 -29.75
C GLU A 606 30.69 10.15 -29.50
N GLY A 607 30.32 11.43 -29.47
CA GLY A 607 28.96 11.88 -29.20
C GLY A 607 28.52 11.77 -27.73
N VAL A 608 29.42 11.51 -26.80
CA VAL A 608 29.14 11.34 -25.35
C VAL A 608 29.91 12.36 -24.54
N ARG A 609 29.22 13.12 -23.69
CA ARG A 609 29.87 14.07 -22.78
C ARG A 609 30.59 13.31 -21.64
N GLU A 610 31.72 13.85 -21.22
CA GLU A 610 32.52 13.27 -20.13
C GLU A 610 31.72 13.17 -18.82
N GLU A 611 31.00 14.22 -18.46
CA GLU A 611 30.13 14.24 -17.27
C GLU A 611 29.09 13.12 -17.31
N PHE A 612 28.50 12.88 -18.49
CA PHE A 612 27.50 11.79 -18.65
C PHE A 612 28.15 10.43 -18.44
N ALA A 613 29.31 10.17 -19.05
CA ALA A 613 30.04 8.91 -18.90
C ALA A 613 30.44 8.67 -17.43
N GLN A 614 31.04 9.67 -16.77
CA GLN A 614 31.44 9.59 -15.36
C GLN A 614 30.24 9.32 -14.42
N LYS A 615 29.14 10.04 -14.60
CA LYS A 615 27.93 9.85 -13.82
C LYS A 615 27.29 8.45 -14.03
N THR A 616 27.31 7.97 -15.25
CA THR A 616 26.81 6.65 -15.63
C THR A 616 27.66 5.54 -15.01
N ALA A 617 29.01 5.63 -15.18
CA ALA A 617 29.93 4.69 -14.55
C ALA A 617 29.79 4.64 -13.03
N LYS A 618 29.70 5.81 -12.37
CA LYS A 618 29.45 5.89 -10.94
C LYS A 618 28.14 5.20 -10.53
N THR A 619 27.07 5.35 -11.33
CA THR A 619 25.77 4.71 -11.06
C THR A 619 25.84 3.19 -11.20
N ILE A 620 26.49 2.69 -12.28
CA ILE A 620 26.68 1.27 -12.52
C ILE A 620 27.62 0.66 -11.48
N GLY A 621 28.65 1.38 -11.04
CA GLY A 621 29.61 0.95 -10.00
C GLY A 621 28.98 0.64 -8.63
N TYR A 622 27.72 1.00 -8.42
CA TYR A 622 26.95 0.63 -7.23
C TYR A 622 26.08 -0.62 -7.42
N LYS A 623 26.08 -1.22 -8.59
CA LYS A 623 25.30 -2.41 -8.93
C LYS A 623 26.15 -3.68 -8.73
N ALA A 624 25.49 -4.83 -8.78
CA ALA A 624 26.17 -6.12 -8.67
C ALA A 624 27.11 -6.36 -9.85
N PRO A 625 28.42 -6.57 -9.61
CA PRO A 625 29.41 -6.62 -10.69
C PRO A 625 29.19 -7.75 -11.72
N GLY A 626 28.78 -8.93 -11.24
CA GLY A 626 28.52 -10.08 -12.12
C GLY A 626 27.28 -9.87 -13.00
N ILE A 627 26.23 -9.26 -12.43
CA ILE A 627 25.01 -8.94 -13.18
C ILE A 627 25.24 -7.84 -14.22
N CYS A 628 26.09 -6.85 -13.90
CA CYS A 628 26.45 -5.81 -14.85
C CYS A 628 27.21 -6.34 -16.09
N LYS A 629 27.79 -7.54 -16.03
CA LYS A 629 28.37 -8.23 -17.19
C LYS A 629 27.32 -9.04 -17.97
N ILE A 630 26.40 -9.69 -17.27
CA ILE A 630 25.39 -10.58 -17.85
C ILE A 630 24.31 -9.78 -18.61
N ILE A 631 23.78 -8.71 -18.01
CA ILE A 631 22.66 -7.93 -18.60
C ILE A 631 22.97 -7.41 -20.01
N PRO A 632 24.12 -6.75 -20.30
CA PRO A 632 24.40 -6.28 -21.66
C PRO A 632 24.48 -7.42 -22.68
N GLU A 633 25.13 -8.52 -22.32
CA GLU A 633 25.24 -9.70 -23.19
C GLU A 633 23.86 -10.30 -23.49
N MET A 634 23.00 -10.40 -22.47
CA MET A 634 21.64 -10.89 -22.67
C MET A 634 20.85 -9.97 -23.63
N ILE A 635 20.90 -8.65 -23.41
CA ILE A 635 20.19 -7.69 -24.27
C ILE A 635 20.70 -7.74 -25.70
N ASP A 636 22.02 -7.87 -25.92
CA ASP A 636 22.59 -7.98 -27.27
C ASP A 636 22.12 -9.25 -28.00
N ARG A 637 22.12 -10.38 -27.31
CA ARG A 637 21.62 -11.64 -27.88
C ARG A 637 20.13 -11.61 -28.15
N GLN A 638 19.34 -11.05 -27.23
CA GLN A 638 17.90 -10.94 -27.35
C GLN A 638 17.44 -9.98 -28.47
N ALA A 639 18.31 -9.09 -28.93
CA ALA A 639 17.98 -8.17 -30.03
C ALA A 639 17.63 -8.88 -31.34
N GLU A 640 18.15 -10.09 -31.55
CA GLU A 640 17.96 -10.89 -32.75
C GLU A 640 16.99 -12.08 -32.52
N MET A 641 16.51 -12.28 -31.30
CA MET A 641 15.63 -13.36 -30.90
C MET A 641 14.15 -12.96 -31.02
N THR A 642 13.30 -13.91 -31.31
CA THR A 642 11.86 -13.77 -31.08
C THR A 642 11.58 -13.70 -29.57
N ILE A 643 10.35 -13.26 -29.20
CA ILE A 643 9.95 -13.22 -27.79
C ILE A 643 10.05 -14.62 -27.15
N ASP A 644 9.62 -15.67 -27.85
CA ASP A 644 9.63 -17.03 -27.33
C ASP A 644 11.08 -17.54 -27.13
N GLU A 645 11.99 -17.34 -28.10
CA GLU A 645 13.41 -17.68 -27.98
C GLU A 645 14.11 -16.90 -26.85
N GLY A 646 13.81 -15.59 -26.73
CA GLY A 646 14.36 -14.74 -25.68
C GLY A 646 13.92 -15.17 -24.27
N ILE A 647 12.69 -15.66 -24.09
CA ILE A 647 12.18 -16.23 -22.84
C ILE A 647 12.96 -17.50 -22.49
N GLU A 648 13.14 -18.43 -23.43
CA GLU A 648 13.91 -19.66 -23.22
C GLU A 648 15.35 -19.34 -22.81
N TYR A 649 15.96 -18.34 -23.45
CA TYR A 649 17.30 -17.89 -23.10
C TYR A 649 17.36 -17.28 -21.69
N GLU A 650 16.43 -16.42 -21.30
CA GLU A 650 16.36 -15.90 -19.91
C GLU A 650 16.25 -17.04 -18.89
N LEU A 651 15.33 -17.98 -19.08
CA LEU A 651 15.12 -19.09 -18.17
C LEU A 651 16.36 -20.00 -18.04
N SER A 652 17.15 -20.13 -19.12
CA SER A 652 18.37 -20.96 -19.11
C SER A 652 19.45 -20.44 -18.15
N LEU A 653 19.48 -19.14 -17.86
CA LEU A 653 20.46 -18.50 -16.98
C LEU A 653 19.94 -18.25 -15.56
N LEU A 654 18.66 -18.54 -15.29
CA LEU A 654 17.99 -18.12 -14.06
C LEU A 654 18.62 -18.74 -12.79
N ASN A 655 18.71 -20.06 -12.75
CA ASN A 655 19.23 -20.78 -11.59
C ASN A 655 20.70 -20.44 -11.32
N GLU A 656 21.53 -20.30 -12.37
CA GLU A 656 22.91 -19.87 -12.23
C GLU A 656 23.00 -18.47 -11.59
N THR A 657 22.12 -17.55 -11.99
CA THR A 657 22.08 -16.19 -11.44
C THR A 657 21.67 -16.19 -9.97
N PHE A 658 20.63 -16.90 -9.59
CA PHE A 658 20.19 -16.98 -8.20
C PHE A 658 21.15 -17.77 -7.30
N ALA A 659 22.01 -18.64 -7.85
CA ALA A 659 23.06 -19.33 -7.12
C ALA A 659 24.26 -18.45 -6.75
N LYS A 660 24.42 -17.28 -7.40
CA LYS A 660 25.53 -16.36 -7.11
C LYS A 660 25.32 -15.65 -5.78
N PRO A 661 26.40 -15.40 -4.99
CA PRO A 661 26.31 -14.68 -3.72
C PRO A 661 25.68 -13.28 -3.86
N GLU A 662 25.86 -12.63 -5.01
CA GLU A 662 25.30 -11.31 -5.32
C GLU A 662 23.78 -11.26 -5.15
N ALA A 663 23.06 -12.31 -5.57
CA ALA A 663 21.62 -12.38 -5.47
C ALA A 663 21.15 -12.32 -4.00
N LEU A 664 21.74 -13.14 -3.12
CA LEU A 664 21.38 -13.16 -1.71
C LEU A 664 21.72 -11.82 -1.02
N ILE A 665 22.93 -11.28 -1.27
CA ILE A 665 23.38 -10.00 -0.71
C ILE A 665 22.41 -8.87 -1.11
N GLY A 666 22.07 -8.79 -2.39
CA GLY A 666 21.20 -7.72 -2.90
C GLY A 666 19.77 -7.80 -2.38
N LEU A 667 19.20 -9.00 -2.40
CA LEU A 667 17.82 -9.25 -1.97
C LEU A 667 17.66 -9.01 -0.45
N GLU A 668 18.59 -9.51 0.38
CA GLU A 668 18.54 -9.32 1.84
C GLU A 668 18.75 -7.85 2.24
N ALA A 669 19.70 -7.15 1.60
CA ALA A 669 19.90 -5.73 1.84
C ALA A 669 18.65 -4.91 1.52
N SER A 670 17.99 -5.22 0.39
CA SER A 670 16.73 -4.58 0.00
C SER A 670 15.60 -4.83 1.00
N LEU A 671 15.42 -6.07 1.48
CA LEU A 671 14.45 -6.42 2.53
C LEU A 671 14.72 -5.69 3.85
N ALA A 672 16.00 -5.43 4.14
CA ALA A 672 16.41 -4.66 5.32
C ALA A 672 16.32 -3.14 5.13
N GLY A 673 15.88 -2.65 3.95
CA GLY A 673 15.87 -1.22 3.61
C GLY A 673 17.26 -0.60 3.55
N LYS A 674 18.27 -1.40 3.26
CA LYS A 674 19.69 -1.00 3.18
C LYS A 674 20.19 -1.05 1.74
N ARG A 675 21.25 -0.32 1.47
CA ARG A 675 21.96 -0.44 0.21
C ARG A 675 22.82 -1.71 0.24
N PRO A 676 22.80 -2.55 -0.81
CA PRO A 676 23.71 -3.69 -0.93
C PRO A 676 25.17 -3.25 -0.96
N ASP A 677 26.03 -4.04 -0.33
CA ASP A 677 27.48 -3.89 -0.39
C ASP A 677 28.08 -5.11 -1.10
N TYR A 678 28.59 -4.89 -2.31
CA TYR A 678 29.22 -5.90 -3.14
C TYR A 678 30.76 -5.86 -3.08
N SER A 679 31.36 -5.03 -2.22
CA SER A 679 32.82 -4.84 -2.16
C SER A 679 33.58 -6.11 -1.79
N SER A 680 32.96 -7.02 -1.07
CA SER A 680 33.54 -8.32 -0.69
C SER A 680 33.64 -9.34 -1.85
N LEU A 681 33.06 -9.02 -3.00
CA LEU A 681 33.01 -9.89 -4.19
C LEU A 681 33.98 -9.45 -5.30
N ASN A 682 34.72 -8.36 -5.10
CA ASN A 682 35.72 -7.81 -6.03
C ASN A 682 37.09 -8.40 -5.78
#